data_4a4c20c8671c8f8d96a87a99923d9461
#
_entry.id   4a4c20c8671c8f8d96a87a99923d9461
#
_cell.length_a   1.000
_cell.length_b   1.000
_cell.length_c   1.000
_cell.angle_alpha   90.00
_cell.angle_beta   90.00
_cell.angle_gamma   90.00
#
_symmetry.space_group_name_H-M   'P 1'
#
loop_
_entity.id
_entity.type
_entity.pdbx_description
1 polymer ?
#
loop_
_entity_poly.entity_id
_entity_poly.type
_entity_poly.pdbx_seq_one_letter_code
_entity_poly.pdbx_strand_id
1 'polypeptide(L)'
;MTTGGAFGYFIERIEVGTELRIEGWAFHSRHGACGFDVVIDRGKRPPAVHVQAGIDRHDVGLALSDPLADHSGFVVIAALPLDTSAVVLRLTAGDEECLVPLMLREGLSLRSWQVACERGPAAVDYRFLTERGLRYATAMPSSLRGAREALGLLGPASGEKAPPVPPLAAPVSIIVPVYGGKRFLTPLVHALIETVELRHRIVFIDDGNPDRSITAFLIALATSLDNVTVVSKPSNEGYLKAVITGLEVATRLNPDGHVVLLNTDVEVPPGWLERLVGPVERIPSIASTTPFTNAGTICGFPAMPEDNEPFLGATVERIDAAFAALSDLPPVEVPTGVGFCMALNRRALREIGFFDLDAFGRGYGEEVDWCRRALRRGFVNVAVPNLYVHHRHGGSFSSDEKKAQIQASGDIIRQRYPEFDAEVQDFIRADPLRPVRAAAAVRILQEDARPRTVLLFDHAGHGGAATFRAKEIARLHAQGQAVLLVRPTRQPVLGMPDEAVDIELLHKEATFRFPANGLADLGTLVSALPLSEIVVSSLVDHPNAVALMGFIRTLRSGQRVPLRVLHHDYLPVCPSLNLIDAEDRFCGVPSPERCRECAPANRHFRRREGDNGPAAGSFDIKAYRRTWQDFFDLADRHVFFSRSALAVVRRAFTLRDERVRIIPHLADHVIVSPLPTPAATPLARVAVIGGINVAKGSKILDAMVRLADTHQLPLRFELFGNIDRPIDSPRFHDNGCYEPDDLARRLAMRGCHAVFLPSVWPETYCYVLDEVAGLGLPVGVFDIGAPAERLRHWSNGFIVSSPTPEAALSALLTVTAGVVRASVDQPPSSSPSYPRG
;
A
#
# COMPACT_ATOMS: atom_id res chain seq x y z
N MET A 1 2.74 -19.11 8.01
CA MET A 1 2.44 -19.24 9.44
C MET A 1 3.21 -20.40 10.01
N THR A 2 3.95 -20.17 11.05
CA THR A 2 4.69 -21.22 11.72
C THR A 2 4.22 -21.37 13.15
N THR A 3 3.61 -22.49 13.41
CA THR A 3 3.39 -22.96 14.77
C THR A 3 4.57 -23.84 15.16
N GLY A 4 5.60 -23.26 15.74
CA GLY A 4 6.57 -23.98 16.55
C GLY A 4 5.96 -24.18 17.92
N GLY A 5 5.18 -25.23 18.14
CA GLY A 5 4.50 -25.44 19.43
C GLY A 5 3.48 -24.34 19.77
N ALA A 6 3.66 -23.66 20.90
CA ALA A 6 2.75 -22.65 21.42
C ALA A 6 3.00 -21.22 20.88
N PHE A 7 4.12 -20.96 20.18
CA PHE A 7 4.45 -19.64 19.61
C PHE A 7 3.95 -19.49 18.18
N GLY A 8 3.17 -18.41 17.91
CA GLY A 8 2.89 -17.89 16.60
C GLY A 8 3.73 -16.65 16.35
N TYR A 9 4.42 -16.56 15.21
CA TYR A 9 5.20 -15.38 14.87
C TYR A 9 5.35 -15.19 13.37
N PHE A 10 5.63 -13.93 12.97
CA PHE A 10 6.03 -13.56 11.62
C PHE A 10 6.92 -12.33 11.65
N ILE A 11 8.06 -12.41 11.00
CA ILE A 11 8.96 -11.27 10.84
C ILE A 11 8.59 -10.56 9.54
N GLU A 12 8.15 -9.32 9.66
CA GLU A 12 7.68 -8.50 8.53
C GLU A 12 8.82 -7.72 7.89
N ARG A 13 9.81 -7.34 8.71
CA ARG A 13 10.91 -6.50 8.26
C ARG A 13 12.17 -6.74 9.06
N ILE A 14 13.31 -6.80 8.35
CA ILE A 14 14.64 -6.78 8.95
C ILE A 14 15.44 -5.69 8.25
N GLU A 15 15.98 -4.77 9.02
CA GLU A 15 16.88 -3.73 8.54
C GLU A 15 18.22 -3.85 9.24
N VAL A 16 19.31 -3.73 8.48
CA VAL A 16 20.66 -3.77 9.00
C VAL A 16 21.39 -2.50 8.57
N GLY A 17 21.76 -1.69 9.57
CA GLY A 17 22.53 -0.47 9.39
C GLY A 17 23.70 -0.47 10.38
N THR A 18 23.87 0.62 11.09
CA THR A 18 24.71 0.67 12.30
C THR A 18 24.09 -0.15 13.43
N GLU A 19 22.81 -0.48 13.30
CA GLU A 19 22.02 -1.31 14.19
C GLU A 19 21.19 -2.29 13.36
N LEU A 20 20.85 -3.43 13.92
CA LEU A 20 19.87 -4.37 13.42
C LEU A 20 18.49 -3.94 13.92
N ARG A 21 17.54 -3.84 13.03
CA ARG A 21 16.14 -3.60 13.35
C ARG A 21 15.28 -4.75 12.83
N ILE A 22 14.44 -5.31 13.68
CA ILE A 22 13.53 -6.41 13.38
C ILE A 22 12.11 -5.95 13.73
N GLU A 23 11.18 -6.05 12.80
CA GLU A 23 9.78 -5.74 13.02
C GLU A 23 8.90 -6.94 12.63
N GLY A 24 7.78 -7.10 13.33
CA GLY A 24 6.84 -8.16 13.04
C GLY A 24 5.80 -8.31 14.13
N TRP A 25 5.24 -9.51 14.22
CA TRP A 25 4.35 -9.87 15.30
C TRP A 25 4.73 -11.26 15.85
N ALA A 26 4.55 -11.42 17.16
CA ALA A 26 4.72 -12.68 17.83
C ALA A 26 3.83 -12.76 19.08
N PHE A 27 3.22 -13.90 19.30
CA PHE A 27 2.42 -14.18 20.47
C PHE A 27 2.53 -15.65 20.88
N HIS A 28 2.19 -15.92 22.12
CA HIS A 28 2.11 -17.29 22.63
C HIS A 28 0.66 -17.66 22.87
N SER A 29 0.23 -18.82 22.37
CA SER A 29 -1.17 -19.26 22.36
C SER A 29 -1.84 -19.35 23.75
N ARG A 30 -1.04 -19.39 24.84
CA ARG A 30 -1.52 -19.43 26.24
C ARG A 30 -1.22 -18.16 27.02
N HIS A 31 -0.16 -17.42 26.66
CA HIS A 31 0.33 -16.27 27.42
C HIS A 31 0.14 -14.93 26.71
N GLY A 32 -0.28 -14.93 25.44
CA GLY A 32 -0.42 -13.71 24.63
C GLY A 32 0.92 -13.08 24.28
N ALA A 33 1.25 -11.94 24.86
CA ALA A 33 2.46 -11.19 24.55
C ALA A 33 3.75 -11.96 24.85
N CYS A 34 4.75 -11.83 23.94
CA CYS A 34 6.07 -12.41 24.07
C CYS A 34 7.10 -11.41 24.63
N GLY A 35 8.10 -11.90 25.32
CA GLY A 35 9.36 -11.20 25.56
C GLY A 35 10.32 -11.43 24.39
N PHE A 36 11.21 -10.49 24.15
CA PHE A 36 12.16 -10.53 23.03
C PHE A 36 13.59 -10.28 23.52
N ASP A 37 14.55 -11.03 22.97
CA ASP A 37 15.98 -10.81 23.15
C ASP A 37 16.71 -11.14 21.85
N VAL A 38 17.90 -10.58 21.67
CA VAL A 38 18.77 -10.89 20.53
C VAL A 38 20.02 -11.59 21.01
N VAL A 39 20.36 -12.70 20.38
CA VAL A 39 21.56 -13.47 20.67
C VAL A 39 22.42 -13.50 19.41
N ILE A 40 23.71 -13.23 19.56
CA ILE A 40 24.67 -13.21 18.47
C ILE A 40 25.78 -14.25 18.70
N ASP A 41 26.39 -14.73 17.61
CA ASP A 41 27.62 -15.53 17.59
C ASP A 41 27.79 -16.52 18.78
N ARG A 42 27.05 -17.63 18.72
CA ARG A 42 27.12 -18.71 19.74
C ARG A 42 26.70 -18.31 21.17
N GLY A 43 25.71 -17.44 21.32
CA GLY A 43 25.08 -17.17 22.59
C GLY A 43 25.54 -15.88 23.28
N LYS A 44 26.32 -15.03 22.60
CA LYS A 44 26.66 -13.70 23.14
C LYS A 44 25.44 -12.76 23.02
N ARG A 45 25.42 -11.76 23.90
CA ARG A 45 24.43 -10.66 23.80
C ARG A 45 25.05 -9.46 23.10
N PRO A 46 24.30 -8.76 22.26
CA PRO A 46 24.74 -7.48 21.69
C PRO A 46 24.94 -6.43 22.80
N PRO A 47 25.76 -5.39 22.54
CA PRO A 47 26.04 -4.32 23.52
C PRO A 47 24.81 -3.55 23.97
N ALA A 48 23.81 -3.39 23.10
CA ALA A 48 22.53 -2.75 23.41
C ALA A 48 21.40 -3.42 22.63
N VAL A 49 20.28 -3.64 23.29
CA VAL A 49 19.04 -4.13 22.70
C VAL A 49 17.88 -3.29 23.22
N HIS A 50 17.12 -2.69 22.32
CA HIS A 50 15.89 -1.97 22.62
C HIS A 50 14.72 -2.76 22.07
N VAL A 51 13.71 -3.00 22.91
CA VAL A 51 12.51 -3.76 22.54
C VAL A 51 11.28 -2.91 22.80
N GLN A 52 10.46 -2.77 21.77
CA GLN A 52 9.08 -2.30 21.88
C GLN A 52 8.17 -3.47 21.52
N ALA A 53 7.41 -3.97 22.47
CA ALA A 53 6.49 -5.09 22.32
C ALA A 53 5.07 -4.69 22.73
N GLY A 54 4.08 -5.52 22.40
CA GLY A 54 2.67 -5.25 22.70
C GLY A 54 2.04 -4.18 21.79
N ILE A 55 2.57 -4.00 20.60
CA ILE A 55 1.99 -3.08 19.60
C ILE A 55 0.69 -3.68 19.07
N ASP A 56 -0.35 -2.85 18.97
CA ASP A 56 -1.67 -3.26 18.52
C ASP A 56 -1.64 -3.83 17.10
N ARG A 57 -2.15 -5.06 16.95
CA ARG A 57 -2.22 -5.83 15.70
C ARG A 57 -3.58 -6.55 15.61
N HIS A 58 -4.66 -5.78 15.70
CA HIS A 58 -6.02 -6.31 15.54
C HIS A 58 -6.22 -7.04 14.20
N ASP A 59 -5.45 -6.67 13.18
CA ASP A 59 -5.41 -7.38 11.88
C ASP A 59 -4.90 -8.82 12.04
N VAL A 60 -3.94 -9.06 12.92
CA VAL A 60 -3.38 -10.39 13.21
C VAL A 60 -4.37 -11.20 14.05
N GLY A 61 -4.94 -10.61 15.11
CA GLY A 61 -5.95 -11.26 15.94
C GLY A 61 -7.15 -11.72 15.15
N LEU A 62 -7.66 -10.89 14.25
CA LEU A 62 -8.74 -11.23 13.34
C LEU A 62 -8.36 -12.34 12.35
N ALA A 63 -7.17 -12.26 11.74
CA ALA A 63 -6.70 -13.25 10.76
C ALA A 63 -6.47 -14.64 11.38
N LEU A 64 -6.07 -14.67 12.65
CA LEU A 64 -5.84 -15.92 13.39
C LEU A 64 -7.05 -16.40 14.18
N SER A 65 -8.10 -15.59 14.29
CA SER A 65 -9.26 -15.81 15.16
C SER A 65 -8.84 -16.02 16.62
N ASP A 66 -7.78 -15.32 17.07
CA ASP A 66 -7.21 -15.41 18.41
C ASP A 66 -7.01 -14.01 19.02
N PRO A 67 -7.81 -13.59 20.02
CA PRO A 67 -7.70 -12.29 20.67
C PRO A 67 -6.35 -12.07 21.37
N LEU A 68 -5.62 -13.13 21.76
CA LEU A 68 -4.30 -13.02 22.34
C LEU A 68 -3.25 -12.47 21.37
N ALA A 69 -3.54 -12.50 20.06
CA ALA A 69 -2.69 -11.95 19.04
C ALA A 69 -2.92 -10.45 18.76
N ASP A 70 -3.94 -9.82 19.38
CA ASP A 70 -4.29 -8.40 19.13
C ASP A 70 -3.17 -7.41 19.54
N HIS A 71 -2.31 -7.80 20.48
CA HIS A 71 -1.18 -6.99 20.93
C HIS A 71 0.16 -7.69 20.62
N SER A 72 0.23 -8.38 19.50
CA SER A 72 1.38 -9.21 19.13
C SER A 72 2.52 -8.47 18.41
N GLY A 73 2.31 -7.21 18.00
CA GLY A 73 3.32 -6.45 17.28
C GLY A 73 4.57 -6.15 18.10
N PHE A 74 5.73 -6.18 17.44
CA PHE A 74 6.99 -5.84 18.08
C PHE A 74 7.97 -5.13 17.15
N VAL A 75 8.88 -4.37 17.75
CA VAL A 75 10.10 -3.81 17.15
C VAL A 75 11.27 -4.12 18.07
N VAL A 76 12.31 -4.72 17.53
CA VAL A 76 13.57 -4.97 18.23
C VAL A 76 14.71 -4.28 17.51
N ILE A 77 15.49 -3.47 18.23
CA ILE A 77 16.67 -2.79 17.70
C ILE A 77 17.88 -3.25 18.51
N ALA A 78 18.92 -3.74 17.84
CA ALA A 78 20.14 -4.23 18.48
C ALA A 78 21.39 -3.63 17.84
N ALA A 79 22.26 -3.06 18.66
CA ALA A 79 23.59 -2.66 18.22
C ALA A 79 24.45 -3.92 18.04
N LEU A 80 24.88 -4.20 16.83
CA LEU A 80 25.66 -5.39 16.51
C LEU A 80 27.15 -5.07 16.36
N PRO A 81 28.07 -5.89 16.93
CA PRO A 81 29.49 -5.84 16.60
C PRO A 81 29.72 -6.09 15.12
N LEU A 82 30.75 -5.42 14.54
CA LEU A 82 31.05 -5.48 13.12
C LEU A 82 31.46 -6.86 12.60
N ASP A 83 31.87 -7.73 13.50
CA ASP A 83 32.29 -9.12 13.25
C ASP A 83 31.17 -10.16 13.47
N THR A 84 29.94 -9.69 13.77
CA THR A 84 28.79 -10.59 13.94
C THR A 84 28.50 -11.37 12.66
N SER A 85 28.39 -12.69 12.77
CA SER A 85 28.13 -13.61 11.66
C SER A 85 26.80 -14.39 11.79
N ALA A 86 26.27 -14.46 13.00
CA ALA A 86 25.00 -15.13 13.28
C ALA A 86 24.16 -14.31 14.27
N VAL A 87 22.87 -14.21 14.01
CA VAL A 87 21.90 -13.53 14.88
C VAL A 87 20.71 -14.45 15.10
N VAL A 88 20.23 -14.53 16.33
CA VAL A 88 19.02 -15.27 16.72
C VAL A 88 18.11 -14.34 17.48
N LEU A 89 16.87 -14.18 17.04
CA LEU A 89 15.81 -13.54 17.82
C LEU A 89 15.22 -14.59 18.77
N ARG A 90 15.28 -14.33 20.07
CA ARG A 90 14.71 -15.17 21.09
C ARG A 90 13.36 -14.62 21.52
N LEU A 91 12.32 -15.43 21.41
CA LEU A 91 10.98 -15.16 21.91
C LEU A 91 10.80 -15.94 23.23
N THR A 92 10.23 -15.30 24.24
CA THR A 92 9.99 -15.93 25.55
C THR A 92 8.57 -15.70 26.04
N ALA A 93 7.94 -16.69 26.64
CA ALA A 93 6.62 -16.56 27.27
C ALA A 93 6.51 -17.56 28.44
N GLY A 94 6.43 -17.06 29.67
CA GLY A 94 6.56 -17.91 30.88
C GLY A 94 7.90 -18.62 30.88
N ASP A 95 7.92 -19.94 31.06
CA ASP A 95 9.10 -20.78 31.01
C ASP A 95 9.44 -21.35 29.64
N GLU A 96 8.66 -21.00 28.61
CA GLU A 96 8.85 -21.48 27.25
C GLU A 96 9.65 -20.47 26.40
N GLU A 97 10.50 -20.98 25.50
CA GLU A 97 11.25 -20.15 24.56
C GLU A 97 11.15 -20.67 23.13
N CYS A 98 11.24 -19.73 22.17
CA CYS A 98 11.36 -20.05 20.75
C CYS A 98 12.55 -19.26 20.17
N LEU A 99 13.46 -19.97 19.51
CA LEU A 99 14.63 -19.38 18.85
C LEU A 99 14.37 -19.24 17.36
N VAL A 100 14.42 -17.99 16.86
CA VAL A 100 14.25 -17.67 15.45
C VAL A 100 15.61 -17.27 14.89
N PRO A 101 16.32 -18.18 14.21
CA PRO A 101 17.62 -17.87 13.64
C PRO A 101 17.48 -16.88 12.47
N LEU A 102 18.23 -15.78 12.54
CA LEU A 102 18.44 -14.80 11.50
C LEU A 102 19.90 -14.96 11.08
N MET A 103 20.15 -15.76 10.02
CA MET A 103 21.52 -16.04 9.58
C MET A 103 21.98 -15.00 8.57
N LEU A 104 23.15 -14.42 8.81
CA LEU A 104 23.90 -13.74 7.77
C LEU A 104 24.42 -14.78 6.78
N ARG A 105 24.46 -14.44 5.48
CA ARG A 105 24.98 -15.36 4.46
C ARG A 105 26.39 -15.82 4.81
N GLU A 106 26.69 -17.09 4.60
CA GLU A 106 28.01 -17.66 4.81
C GLU A 106 29.12 -16.80 4.16
N GLY A 107 30.08 -16.38 4.95
CA GLY A 107 31.26 -15.62 4.50
C GLY A 107 31.13 -14.09 4.55
N LEU A 108 29.96 -13.53 4.91
CA LEU A 108 29.80 -12.08 5.08
C LEU A 108 29.69 -11.73 6.56
N SER A 109 30.68 -11.02 7.11
CA SER A 109 30.55 -10.37 8.41
C SER A 109 29.81 -9.03 8.25
N LEU A 110 29.21 -8.54 9.33
CA LEU A 110 28.62 -7.20 9.38
C LEU A 110 29.63 -6.12 8.95
N ARG A 111 30.92 -6.33 9.21
CA ARG A 111 32.01 -5.45 8.78
C ARG A 111 32.19 -5.42 7.26
N SER A 112 32.19 -6.57 6.61
CA SER A 112 32.24 -6.65 5.14
C SER A 112 31.05 -5.93 4.51
N TRP A 113 29.92 -6.03 5.15
CA TRP A 113 28.69 -5.39 4.77
C TRP A 113 28.71 -3.86 4.98
N GLN A 114 29.20 -3.34 6.11
CA GLN A 114 29.34 -1.89 6.33
C GLN A 114 30.34 -1.25 5.37
N VAL A 115 31.48 -1.92 5.11
CA VAL A 115 32.46 -1.45 4.11
C VAL A 115 31.85 -1.41 2.71
N ALA A 116 30.97 -2.34 2.41
CA ALA A 116 30.20 -2.32 1.16
C ALA A 116 29.20 -1.17 1.10
N CYS A 117 28.50 -0.85 2.19
CA CYS A 117 27.60 0.29 2.32
C CYS A 117 28.32 1.64 2.15
N GLU A 118 29.54 1.76 2.68
CA GLU A 118 30.36 2.96 2.57
C GLU A 118 30.85 3.22 1.14
N ARG A 119 30.94 2.16 0.31
CA ARG A 119 31.34 2.22 -1.11
C ARG A 119 30.19 2.50 -2.07
N GLY A 120 28.98 2.60 -1.57
CA GLY A 120 27.75 2.85 -2.33
C GLY A 120 26.76 1.71 -2.28
N PRO A 121 25.47 1.98 -2.50
CA PRO A 121 24.39 1.00 -2.38
C PRO A 121 24.55 -0.24 -3.29
N ALA A 122 25.44 -0.19 -4.28
CA ALA A 122 25.74 -1.24 -5.23
C ALA A 122 26.38 -2.51 -4.68
N ALA A 123 27.05 -2.38 -3.56
CA ALA A 123 27.94 -3.45 -3.11
C ALA A 123 27.30 -4.36 -2.05
N VAL A 124 26.02 -4.23 -1.77
CA VAL A 124 25.43 -4.81 -0.58
C VAL A 124 24.46 -5.92 -0.92
N ASP A 125 24.91 -7.14 -0.64
CA ASP A 125 24.08 -8.34 -0.72
C ASP A 125 23.42 -8.56 0.67
N TYR A 126 22.11 -8.29 0.77
CA TYR A 126 21.34 -8.36 2.01
C TYR A 126 20.54 -9.65 2.10
N ARG A 127 21.21 -10.79 2.23
CA ARG A 127 20.54 -12.07 2.42
C ARG A 127 20.61 -12.50 3.86
N PHE A 128 19.51 -12.35 4.57
CA PHE A 128 19.26 -13.08 5.78
C PHE A 128 18.53 -14.39 5.45
N LEU A 129 19.09 -15.50 5.88
CA LEU A 129 18.42 -16.78 5.87
C LEU A 129 17.77 -16.95 7.23
N THR A 130 16.45 -16.90 7.30
CA THR A 130 15.74 -17.60 8.35
C THR A 130 15.60 -19.06 7.94
N GLU A 131 15.40 -19.98 8.86
CA GLU A 131 15.07 -21.39 8.55
C GLU A 131 13.88 -21.54 7.58
N ARG A 132 13.21 -20.46 7.23
CA ARG A 132 12.00 -20.37 6.39
C ARG A 132 12.11 -19.39 5.23
N GLY A 133 13.30 -18.98 4.84
CA GLY A 133 13.52 -18.30 3.57
C GLY A 133 13.32 -16.79 3.52
N LEU A 134 13.33 -16.03 4.66
CA LEU A 134 13.55 -14.58 4.58
C LEU A 134 14.97 -14.32 4.08
N ARG A 135 15.13 -14.12 2.78
CA ARG A 135 16.45 -14.02 2.13
C ARG A 135 16.83 -12.61 1.74
N TYR A 136 15.88 -11.68 1.80
CA TYR A 136 16.10 -10.30 1.44
C TYR A 136 15.75 -9.41 2.64
N ALA A 137 16.75 -9.12 3.45
CA ALA A 137 16.70 -7.91 4.25
C ALA A 137 17.10 -6.78 3.30
N THR A 138 16.21 -5.87 3.02
CA THR A 138 16.61 -4.59 2.51
C THR A 138 17.37 -3.89 3.62
N ALA A 139 18.66 -3.64 3.43
CA ALA A 139 19.24 -2.52 4.09
C ALA A 139 18.55 -1.31 3.50
N MET A 140 17.46 -0.94 4.07
CA MET A 140 17.19 0.47 4.05
C MET A 140 18.24 1.10 4.96
N PRO A 141 19.14 1.95 4.44
CA PRO A 141 19.75 2.94 5.27
C PRO A 141 18.60 3.53 6.06
N SER A 142 18.75 3.72 7.38
CA SER A 142 17.73 4.28 8.25
C SER A 142 16.79 5.13 7.42
N SER A 143 15.49 5.01 7.54
CA SER A 143 14.42 5.56 6.71
C SER A 143 14.65 6.98 6.13
N LEU A 144 15.61 7.70 6.68
CA LEU A 144 16.20 8.97 6.31
C LEU A 144 17.06 8.96 5.05
N ARG A 145 17.86 7.94 4.82
CA ARG A 145 18.75 7.90 3.64
C ARG A 145 18.00 7.44 2.40
N GLY A 146 17.14 6.46 2.49
CA GLY A 146 16.40 5.93 1.33
C GLY A 146 15.53 6.99 0.65
N ALA A 147 14.86 7.86 1.43
CA ALA A 147 14.14 9.00 0.87
C ALA A 147 15.11 10.06 0.30
N ARG A 148 16.22 10.36 0.98
CA ARG A 148 17.25 11.28 0.49
C ARG A 148 18.03 10.72 -0.69
N GLU A 149 18.27 9.42 -0.74
CA GLU A 149 18.92 8.78 -1.89
C GLU A 149 17.97 8.68 -3.07
N ALA A 150 16.69 8.28 -2.87
CA ALA A 150 15.68 8.39 -3.92
C ALA A 150 15.51 9.87 -4.38
N LEU A 151 15.53 10.83 -3.46
CA LEU A 151 15.46 12.26 -3.75
C LEU A 151 16.81 12.80 -4.30
N GLY A 152 17.93 12.27 -3.86
CA GLY A 152 19.27 12.57 -4.41
C GLY A 152 19.45 12.07 -5.83
N LEU A 153 18.74 10.98 -6.20
CA LEU A 153 18.67 10.49 -7.57
C LEU A 153 17.85 11.42 -8.48
N LEU A 154 17.01 12.26 -7.86
CA LEU A 154 16.22 13.28 -8.56
C LEU A 154 17.03 14.55 -8.85
N GLY A 155 18.35 14.53 -8.88
CA GLY A 155 19.19 15.70 -9.22
C GLY A 155 18.45 16.73 -10.09
N PRO A 156 18.86 17.97 -10.18
CA PRO A 156 18.10 19.01 -10.89
C PRO A 156 17.65 18.47 -12.24
N ALA A 157 16.42 18.78 -12.64
CA ALA A 157 15.91 18.55 -13.99
C ALA A 157 16.74 19.39 -14.99
N SER A 158 18.02 19.10 -15.06
CA SER A 158 18.90 19.63 -16.08
C SER A 158 18.65 18.74 -17.30
N GLY A 159 18.38 19.35 -18.44
CA GLY A 159 18.36 18.68 -19.73
C GLY A 159 19.73 18.08 -20.12
N GLU A 160 20.51 17.63 -19.16
CA GLU A 160 21.72 16.87 -19.37
C GLU A 160 21.33 15.48 -19.87
N LYS A 161 21.77 15.19 -21.08
CA LYS A 161 21.71 13.85 -21.64
C LYS A 161 22.36 12.88 -20.66
N ALA A 162 21.75 11.71 -20.48
CA ALA A 162 22.37 10.62 -19.73
C ALA A 162 23.84 10.46 -20.15
N PRO A 163 24.78 10.26 -19.21
CA PRO A 163 26.19 10.11 -19.55
C PRO A 163 26.35 8.97 -20.55
N PRO A 164 27.28 9.09 -21.52
CA PRO A 164 27.46 8.05 -22.51
C PRO A 164 27.84 6.73 -21.82
N VAL A 165 27.08 5.69 -22.13
CA VAL A 165 27.38 4.35 -21.61
C VAL A 165 28.68 3.87 -22.23
N PRO A 166 29.65 3.36 -21.44
CA PRO A 166 30.90 2.87 -21.99
C PRO A 166 30.64 1.72 -22.98
N PRO A 167 31.34 1.66 -24.12
CA PRO A 167 31.22 0.55 -25.05
C PRO A 167 31.70 -0.74 -24.39
N LEU A 168 31.10 -1.87 -24.76
CA LEU A 168 31.49 -3.18 -24.26
C LEU A 168 32.90 -3.53 -24.75
N ALA A 169 33.72 -4.17 -23.93
CA ALA A 169 35.10 -4.55 -24.29
C ALA A 169 35.12 -5.70 -25.28
N ALA A 170 34.20 -6.69 -25.13
CA ALA A 170 34.13 -7.86 -25.98
C ALA A 170 32.85 -7.91 -26.84
N PRO A 171 32.89 -8.54 -28.03
CA PRO A 171 31.68 -8.83 -28.80
C PRO A 171 30.67 -9.68 -27.99
N VAL A 172 29.38 -9.42 -28.19
CA VAL A 172 28.26 -10.13 -27.56
C VAL A 172 27.49 -10.94 -28.61
N SER A 173 26.93 -12.08 -28.22
CA SER A 173 26.04 -12.86 -29.06
C SER A 173 24.61 -12.72 -28.58
N ILE A 174 23.69 -12.18 -29.41
CA ILE A 174 22.28 -12.00 -29.12
C ILE A 174 21.52 -13.16 -29.78
N ILE A 175 20.85 -13.99 -28.96
CA ILE A 175 20.08 -15.15 -29.41
C ILE A 175 18.61 -14.76 -29.45
N VAL A 176 17.97 -14.91 -30.62
CA VAL A 176 16.57 -14.59 -30.86
C VAL A 176 15.86 -15.86 -31.37
N PRO A 177 15.16 -16.62 -30.51
CA PRO A 177 14.30 -17.71 -30.96
C PRO A 177 13.08 -17.17 -31.68
N VAL A 178 12.77 -17.71 -32.87
CA VAL A 178 11.68 -17.18 -33.71
C VAL A 178 10.68 -18.31 -34.02
N TYR A 179 9.43 -18.14 -33.60
CA TYR A 179 8.31 -18.99 -33.97
C TYR A 179 7.02 -18.16 -34.07
N GLY A 180 6.50 -17.98 -35.27
CA GLY A 180 5.35 -17.08 -35.50
C GLY A 180 5.67 -15.61 -35.26
N GLY A 181 4.65 -14.84 -34.88
CA GLY A 181 4.81 -13.48 -34.39
C GLY A 181 5.39 -12.47 -35.40
N LYS A 182 5.21 -12.63 -36.69
CA LYS A 182 5.74 -11.75 -37.77
C LYS A 182 5.56 -10.26 -37.49
N ARG A 183 4.42 -9.87 -36.88
CA ARG A 183 4.11 -8.49 -36.54
C ARG A 183 5.08 -7.88 -35.50
N PHE A 184 5.71 -8.72 -34.69
CA PHE A 184 6.69 -8.31 -33.68
C PHE A 184 8.12 -8.39 -34.20
N LEU A 185 8.41 -9.40 -35.04
CA LEU A 185 9.76 -9.67 -35.55
C LEU A 185 10.27 -8.49 -36.37
N THR A 186 9.46 -7.89 -37.25
CA THR A 186 9.91 -6.79 -38.12
C THR A 186 10.34 -5.56 -37.32
N PRO A 187 9.55 -5.03 -36.38
CA PRO A 187 9.99 -3.93 -35.51
C PRO A 187 11.25 -4.25 -34.71
N LEU A 188 11.35 -5.48 -34.17
CA LEU A 188 12.54 -5.90 -33.43
C LEU A 188 13.79 -5.87 -34.31
N VAL A 189 13.71 -6.43 -35.51
CA VAL A 189 14.85 -6.46 -36.46
C VAL A 189 15.30 -5.05 -36.82
N HIS A 190 14.36 -4.11 -37.07
CA HIS A 190 14.70 -2.71 -37.28
C HIS A 190 15.43 -2.11 -36.08
N ALA A 191 14.93 -2.31 -34.87
CA ALA A 191 15.56 -1.82 -33.66
C ALA A 191 16.97 -2.44 -33.45
N LEU A 192 17.16 -3.72 -33.75
CA LEU A 192 18.46 -4.39 -33.65
C LEU A 192 19.48 -3.83 -34.68
N ILE A 193 19.04 -3.60 -35.91
CA ILE A 193 19.91 -3.01 -36.95
C ILE A 193 20.36 -1.59 -36.58
N GLU A 194 19.46 -0.82 -35.95
CA GLU A 194 19.73 0.57 -35.56
C GLU A 194 20.58 0.66 -34.28
N THR A 195 20.49 -0.29 -33.37
CA THR A 195 21.04 -0.18 -32.02
C THR A 195 22.21 -1.14 -31.73
N VAL A 196 22.47 -2.13 -32.56
CA VAL A 196 23.52 -3.13 -32.32
C VAL A 196 24.68 -2.91 -33.28
N GLU A 197 25.87 -2.66 -32.76
CA GLU A 197 27.09 -2.49 -33.56
C GLU A 197 27.44 -3.81 -34.32
N LEU A 198 28.03 -3.70 -35.52
CA LEU A 198 28.36 -4.82 -36.40
C LEU A 198 29.36 -5.82 -35.78
N ARG A 199 30.11 -5.43 -34.76
CA ARG A 199 31.02 -6.31 -34.03
C ARG A 199 30.29 -7.37 -33.17
N HIS A 200 29.03 -7.11 -32.78
CA HIS A 200 28.19 -8.06 -32.05
C HIS A 200 27.52 -9.02 -33.04
N ARG A 201 27.16 -10.21 -32.56
CA ARG A 201 26.52 -11.25 -33.37
C ARG A 201 25.04 -11.36 -33.02
N ILE A 202 24.19 -11.41 -34.03
CA ILE A 202 22.75 -11.68 -33.88
C ILE A 202 22.47 -13.05 -34.45
N VAL A 203 21.97 -13.97 -33.62
CA VAL A 203 21.72 -15.37 -33.96
C VAL A 203 20.22 -15.62 -33.90
N PHE A 204 19.57 -15.64 -35.04
CA PHE A 204 18.17 -16.03 -35.15
C PHE A 204 18.05 -17.57 -35.27
N ILE A 205 17.19 -18.14 -34.44
CA ILE A 205 16.84 -19.56 -34.51
C ILE A 205 15.39 -19.66 -35.01
N ASP A 206 15.24 -19.96 -36.29
CA ASP A 206 13.95 -20.23 -36.90
C ASP A 206 13.50 -21.64 -36.51
N ASP A 207 12.62 -21.75 -35.54
CA ASP A 207 12.16 -23.00 -34.93
C ASP A 207 11.04 -23.66 -35.75
N GLY A 208 11.28 -23.88 -37.05
CA GLY A 208 10.32 -24.54 -37.92
C GLY A 208 9.05 -23.72 -38.14
N ASN A 209 9.19 -22.45 -38.50
CA ASN A 209 8.05 -21.55 -38.72
C ASN A 209 7.06 -22.09 -39.75
N PRO A 210 5.75 -22.06 -39.45
CA PRO A 210 4.72 -22.42 -40.42
C PRO A 210 4.59 -21.36 -41.53
N ASP A 211 4.84 -20.07 -41.23
CA ASP A 211 4.90 -18.98 -42.22
C ASP A 211 6.28 -18.91 -42.85
N ARG A 212 6.40 -19.48 -44.06
CA ARG A 212 7.65 -19.51 -44.83
C ARG A 212 8.19 -18.11 -45.15
N SER A 213 7.38 -17.09 -45.09
CA SER A 213 7.83 -15.69 -45.29
C SER A 213 8.75 -15.21 -44.18
N ILE A 214 8.60 -15.73 -42.96
CA ILE A 214 9.50 -15.46 -41.82
C ILE A 214 10.88 -16.06 -42.13
N THR A 215 10.94 -17.35 -42.49
CA THR A 215 12.19 -18.03 -42.87
C THR A 215 12.91 -17.31 -44.03
N ALA A 216 12.16 -16.95 -45.09
CA ALA A 216 12.72 -16.21 -46.23
C ALA A 216 13.30 -14.85 -45.83
N PHE A 217 12.58 -14.14 -44.97
CA PHE A 217 13.02 -12.85 -44.42
C PHE A 217 14.32 -12.98 -43.61
N LEU A 218 14.41 -13.96 -42.70
CA LEU A 218 15.61 -14.21 -41.91
C LEU A 218 16.81 -14.59 -42.78
N ILE A 219 16.65 -15.45 -43.80
CA ILE A 219 17.70 -15.81 -44.74
C ILE A 219 18.18 -14.56 -45.50
N ALA A 220 17.27 -13.71 -45.96
CA ALA A 220 17.63 -12.46 -46.63
C ALA A 220 18.45 -11.52 -45.71
N LEU A 221 18.11 -11.44 -44.41
CA LEU A 221 18.89 -10.68 -43.43
C LEU A 221 20.31 -11.24 -43.28
N ALA A 222 20.47 -12.57 -43.11
CA ALA A 222 21.78 -13.19 -42.97
C ALA A 222 22.64 -13.06 -44.25
N THR A 223 22.00 -12.92 -45.42
CA THR A 223 22.70 -12.67 -46.68
C THR A 223 23.15 -11.22 -46.81
N SER A 224 22.46 -10.30 -46.17
CA SER A 224 22.68 -8.85 -46.30
C SER A 224 23.55 -8.27 -45.18
N LEU A 225 23.67 -8.95 -44.03
CA LEU A 225 24.34 -8.46 -42.82
C LEU A 225 25.36 -9.49 -42.31
N ASP A 226 26.63 -9.13 -42.30
CA ASP A 226 27.74 -10.01 -41.90
C ASP A 226 27.69 -10.45 -40.42
N ASN A 227 27.00 -9.71 -39.58
CA ASN A 227 26.87 -10.01 -38.16
C ASN A 227 25.59 -10.80 -37.82
N VAL A 228 24.77 -11.17 -38.81
CA VAL A 228 23.56 -11.99 -38.65
C VAL A 228 23.80 -13.42 -39.04
N THR A 229 23.44 -14.36 -38.18
CA THR A 229 23.44 -15.80 -38.42
C THR A 229 22.03 -16.35 -38.24
N VAL A 230 21.59 -17.19 -39.16
CA VAL A 230 20.27 -17.84 -39.07
C VAL A 230 20.45 -19.35 -39.07
N VAL A 231 19.80 -20.00 -38.13
CA VAL A 231 19.67 -21.47 -38.08
C VAL A 231 18.20 -21.81 -38.22
N SER A 232 17.85 -22.49 -39.34
CA SER A 232 16.47 -22.92 -39.59
C SER A 232 16.33 -24.39 -39.24
N LYS A 233 15.39 -24.73 -38.37
CA LYS A 233 15.05 -26.10 -38.00
C LYS A 233 13.93 -26.63 -38.90
N PRO A 234 13.89 -27.95 -39.11
CA PRO A 234 12.87 -28.55 -39.98
C PRO A 234 11.46 -28.53 -39.39
N SER A 235 11.35 -28.49 -38.06
CA SER A 235 10.09 -28.49 -37.31
C SER A 235 10.22 -27.72 -36.02
N ASN A 236 9.07 -27.30 -35.40
CA ASN A 236 9.02 -26.65 -34.10
C ASN A 236 9.41 -27.65 -33.00
N GLU A 237 10.52 -27.39 -32.32
CA GLU A 237 11.02 -28.17 -31.19
C GLU A 237 10.82 -27.48 -29.85
N GLY A 238 10.37 -26.21 -29.87
CA GLY A 238 10.05 -25.39 -28.70
C GLY A 238 11.17 -24.44 -28.30
N TYR A 239 10.76 -23.45 -27.50
CA TYR A 239 11.58 -22.29 -27.08
C TYR A 239 12.93 -22.73 -26.52
N LEU A 240 12.94 -23.65 -25.55
CA LEU A 240 14.15 -24.05 -24.84
C LEU A 240 15.19 -24.73 -25.77
N LYS A 241 14.73 -25.59 -26.66
CA LYS A 241 15.63 -26.19 -27.67
C LYS A 241 16.18 -25.18 -28.66
N ALA A 242 15.37 -24.18 -29.03
CA ALA A 242 15.83 -23.07 -29.86
C ALA A 242 16.91 -22.25 -29.15
N VAL A 243 16.71 -21.91 -27.87
CA VAL A 243 17.70 -21.21 -27.04
C VAL A 243 19.01 -22.04 -26.92
N ILE A 244 18.94 -23.34 -26.65
CA ILE A 244 20.13 -24.20 -26.54
C ILE A 244 20.90 -24.25 -27.86
N THR A 245 20.20 -24.42 -28.99
CA THR A 245 20.82 -24.34 -30.33
C THR A 245 21.53 -22.99 -30.52
N GLY A 246 20.88 -21.88 -30.09
CA GLY A 246 21.47 -20.56 -30.14
C GLY A 246 22.74 -20.44 -29.27
N LEU A 247 22.74 -20.99 -28.06
CA LEU A 247 23.88 -21.02 -27.15
C LEU A 247 25.06 -21.81 -27.72
N GLU A 248 24.80 -22.95 -28.39
CA GLU A 248 25.83 -23.71 -29.07
C GLU A 248 26.44 -22.94 -30.24
N VAL A 249 25.62 -22.28 -31.05
CA VAL A 249 26.08 -21.44 -32.17
C VAL A 249 26.90 -20.27 -31.64
N ALA A 250 26.36 -19.54 -30.66
CA ALA A 250 27.06 -18.41 -30.01
C ALA A 250 28.41 -18.83 -29.43
N THR A 251 28.48 -20.04 -28.82
CA THR A 251 29.72 -20.60 -28.27
C THR A 251 30.77 -20.89 -29.35
N ARG A 252 30.35 -21.32 -30.55
CA ARG A 252 31.26 -21.57 -31.69
C ARG A 252 31.71 -20.27 -32.34
N LEU A 253 30.79 -19.28 -32.50
CA LEU A 253 31.10 -18.02 -33.18
C LEU A 253 31.89 -17.04 -32.30
N ASN A 254 31.59 -17.06 -31.01
CA ASN A 254 32.17 -16.10 -30.03
C ASN A 254 32.39 -16.83 -28.67
N PRO A 255 33.46 -17.64 -28.55
CA PRO A 255 33.66 -18.49 -27.37
C PRO A 255 33.84 -17.69 -26.07
N ASP A 256 34.34 -16.48 -26.11
CA ASP A 256 34.63 -15.65 -24.94
C ASP A 256 33.58 -14.57 -24.66
N GLY A 257 32.68 -14.32 -25.61
CA GLY A 257 31.67 -13.30 -25.51
C GLY A 257 30.50 -13.65 -24.59
N HIS A 258 29.95 -12.65 -23.93
CA HIS A 258 28.68 -12.77 -23.19
C HIS A 258 27.51 -13.03 -24.14
N VAL A 259 26.43 -13.59 -23.61
CA VAL A 259 25.25 -13.93 -24.38
C VAL A 259 24.04 -13.16 -23.90
N VAL A 260 23.17 -12.73 -24.81
CA VAL A 260 21.87 -12.15 -24.50
C VAL A 260 20.79 -13.05 -25.10
N LEU A 261 19.81 -13.41 -24.28
CA LEU A 261 18.54 -14.00 -24.72
C LEU A 261 17.56 -12.86 -24.95
N LEU A 262 16.90 -12.89 -26.10
CA LEU A 262 15.96 -11.83 -26.48
C LEU A 262 14.73 -12.42 -27.17
N ASN A 263 13.55 -12.17 -26.65
CA ASN A 263 12.29 -12.58 -27.29
C ASN A 263 11.98 -11.71 -28.51
N THR A 264 11.12 -12.22 -29.41
CA THR A 264 10.68 -11.48 -30.60
C THR A 264 9.68 -10.38 -30.33
N ASP A 265 8.96 -10.44 -29.20
CA ASP A 265 7.88 -9.52 -28.81
C ASP A 265 8.33 -8.42 -27.82
N VAL A 266 9.60 -8.04 -27.93
CA VAL A 266 10.19 -6.97 -27.12
C VAL A 266 10.48 -5.72 -27.97
N GLU A 267 10.54 -4.58 -27.28
CA GLU A 267 10.93 -3.30 -27.87
C GLU A 267 12.14 -2.76 -27.10
N VAL A 268 13.28 -2.73 -27.78
CA VAL A 268 14.57 -2.34 -27.17
C VAL A 268 14.92 -0.89 -27.52
N PRO A 269 15.32 -0.08 -26.56
CA PRO A 269 15.68 1.33 -26.77
C PRO A 269 17.16 1.48 -27.16
N PRO A 270 17.59 2.65 -27.68
CA PRO A 270 18.99 2.93 -27.96
C PRO A 270 19.92 2.71 -26.74
N GLY A 271 21.10 2.12 -26.96
CA GLY A 271 22.08 1.80 -25.93
C GLY A 271 21.63 0.74 -24.91
N TRP A 272 20.64 -0.06 -25.25
CA TRP A 272 20.11 -1.12 -24.39
C TRP A 272 21.15 -2.21 -24.12
N LEU A 273 21.92 -2.59 -25.15
CA LEU A 273 22.86 -3.72 -25.08
C LEU A 273 24.00 -3.40 -24.07
N GLU A 274 24.58 -2.23 -24.16
CA GLU A 274 25.65 -1.79 -23.28
C GLU A 274 25.17 -1.66 -21.82
N ARG A 275 23.96 -1.16 -21.62
CA ARG A 275 23.36 -1.05 -20.29
C ARG A 275 23.03 -2.42 -19.69
N LEU A 276 22.54 -3.35 -20.50
CA LEU A 276 22.20 -4.71 -20.06
C LEU A 276 23.45 -5.54 -19.76
N VAL A 277 24.45 -5.52 -20.65
CA VAL A 277 25.64 -6.38 -20.56
C VAL A 277 26.76 -5.77 -19.70
N GLY A 278 26.88 -4.46 -19.67
CA GLY A 278 27.95 -3.77 -18.94
C GLY A 278 28.17 -4.21 -17.50
N PRO A 279 27.14 -4.46 -16.67
CA PRO A 279 27.33 -5.00 -15.33
C PRO A 279 27.96 -6.39 -15.32
N VAL A 280 27.54 -7.29 -16.24
CA VAL A 280 28.11 -8.64 -16.36
C VAL A 280 29.60 -8.60 -16.73
N GLU A 281 29.98 -7.66 -17.59
CA GLU A 281 31.36 -7.49 -18.02
C GLU A 281 32.26 -6.92 -16.89
N ARG A 282 31.74 -5.94 -16.13
CA ARG A 282 32.51 -5.27 -15.09
C ARG A 282 32.56 -6.04 -13.77
N ILE A 283 31.56 -6.86 -13.46
CA ILE A 283 31.43 -7.53 -12.16
C ILE A 283 31.36 -9.06 -12.39
N PRO A 284 32.49 -9.79 -12.29
CA PRO A 284 32.56 -11.21 -12.65
C PRO A 284 31.63 -12.14 -11.84
N SER A 285 31.17 -11.71 -10.67
CA SER A 285 30.21 -12.47 -9.83
C SER A 285 28.77 -12.35 -10.30
N ILE A 286 28.44 -11.47 -11.24
CA ILE A 286 27.10 -11.39 -11.81
C ILE A 286 26.94 -12.50 -12.84
N ALA A 287 25.96 -13.41 -12.62
CA ALA A 287 25.60 -14.47 -13.57
C ALA A 287 24.71 -13.94 -14.68
N SER A 288 23.71 -13.14 -14.32
CA SER A 288 22.72 -12.60 -15.26
C SER A 288 22.27 -11.21 -14.90
N THR A 289 21.82 -10.47 -15.93
CA THR A 289 21.15 -9.19 -15.78
C THR A 289 19.80 -9.19 -16.47
N THR A 290 18.84 -8.45 -15.92
CA THR A 290 17.47 -8.30 -16.44
C THR A 290 17.06 -6.83 -16.37
N PRO A 291 16.43 -6.24 -17.41
CA PRO A 291 15.93 -4.87 -17.38
C PRO A 291 14.59 -4.77 -16.64
N PHE A 292 14.16 -3.53 -16.38
CA PHE A 292 12.76 -3.25 -16.05
C PHE A 292 11.88 -3.46 -17.28
N THR A 293 10.60 -3.80 -17.02
CA THR A 293 9.61 -4.04 -18.08
C THR A 293 8.21 -3.66 -17.60
N ASN A 294 7.24 -3.53 -18.52
CA ASN A 294 5.82 -3.36 -18.16
C ASN A 294 5.24 -4.57 -17.43
N ALA A 295 5.69 -5.78 -17.76
CA ALA A 295 5.09 -7.02 -17.29
C ALA A 295 6.14 -7.99 -16.76
N GLY A 296 6.43 -7.87 -15.50
CA GLY A 296 7.41 -8.71 -14.82
C GLY A 296 7.07 -8.92 -13.35
N THR A 297 7.17 -10.16 -12.89
CA THR A 297 6.90 -10.52 -11.49
C THR A 297 7.80 -9.76 -10.52
N ILE A 298 9.06 -9.52 -10.88
CA ILE A 298 10.07 -8.93 -10.01
C ILE A 298 10.67 -7.61 -10.52
N CYS A 299 10.56 -7.30 -11.81
CA CYS A 299 11.12 -6.12 -12.46
C CYS A 299 10.04 -5.27 -13.13
N GLY A 300 8.79 -5.36 -12.68
CA GLY A 300 7.66 -4.59 -13.23
C GLY A 300 7.75 -3.09 -12.96
N PHE A 301 7.31 -2.27 -13.92
CA PHE A 301 7.14 -0.84 -13.78
C PHE A 301 5.79 -0.41 -14.39
N PRO A 302 5.00 0.42 -13.72
CA PRO A 302 5.24 1.06 -12.43
C PRO A 302 5.02 0.16 -11.21
N ALA A 303 4.28 -0.94 -11.31
CA ALA A 303 3.94 -1.85 -10.20
C ALA A 303 4.48 -3.28 -10.40
N MET A 304 4.60 -4.03 -9.32
CA MET A 304 4.89 -5.46 -9.25
C MET A 304 3.83 -6.17 -8.40
N PRO A 305 3.46 -7.40 -8.70
CA PRO A 305 3.69 -8.23 -9.89
C PRO A 305 2.56 -8.05 -10.91
N GLU A 306 2.54 -6.95 -11.61
CA GLU A 306 1.44 -6.52 -12.48
C GLU A 306 1.83 -6.54 -13.96
N ASP A 307 0.83 -6.70 -14.84
CA ASP A 307 0.94 -6.39 -16.26
C ASP A 307 0.44 -4.95 -16.47
N ASN A 308 1.41 -4.05 -16.59
CA ASN A 308 1.16 -2.62 -16.49
C ASN A 308 0.90 -1.98 -17.85
N GLU A 309 -0.10 -1.10 -17.90
CA GLU A 309 -0.20 -0.12 -18.97
C GLU A 309 0.96 0.90 -18.87
N PRO A 310 1.38 1.51 -19.98
CA PRO A 310 2.43 2.53 -19.97
C PRO A 310 2.12 3.67 -18.97
N PHE A 311 3.05 3.93 -18.07
CA PHE A 311 2.87 4.92 -17.01
C PHE A 311 2.52 6.30 -17.57
N LEU A 312 1.38 6.87 -17.17
CA LEU A 312 0.81 8.14 -17.69
C LEU A 312 0.58 8.15 -19.22
N GLY A 313 0.54 7.00 -19.88
CA GLY A 313 0.47 6.91 -21.33
C GLY A 313 1.75 7.39 -22.02
N ALA A 314 2.90 7.36 -21.33
CA ALA A 314 4.19 7.71 -21.89
C ALA A 314 4.64 6.66 -22.95
N THR A 315 5.40 7.11 -23.96
CA THR A 315 6.00 6.18 -24.93
C THR A 315 7.13 5.36 -24.28
N VAL A 316 7.50 4.24 -24.91
CA VAL A 316 8.59 3.37 -24.44
C VAL A 316 9.89 4.15 -24.32
N GLU A 317 10.21 4.99 -25.33
CA GLU A 317 11.43 5.81 -25.35
C GLU A 317 11.45 6.81 -24.19
N ARG A 318 10.30 7.40 -23.85
CA ARG A 318 10.19 8.33 -22.73
C ARG A 318 10.36 7.61 -21.38
N ILE A 319 9.76 6.44 -21.24
CA ILE A 319 9.93 5.63 -20.03
C ILE A 319 11.40 5.22 -19.90
N ASP A 320 12.01 4.71 -20.98
CA ASP A 320 13.42 4.30 -20.94
C ASP A 320 14.36 5.49 -20.68
N ALA A 321 14.09 6.66 -21.24
CA ALA A 321 14.89 7.85 -20.96
C ALA A 321 14.90 8.20 -19.48
N ALA A 322 13.78 8.04 -18.78
CA ALA A 322 13.72 8.25 -17.34
C ALA A 322 14.59 7.23 -16.57
N PHE A 323 14.63 5.97 -17.00
CA PHE A 323 15.53 4.96 -16.45
C PHE A 323 16.99 5.22 -16.82
N ALA A 324 17.29 5.54 -18.07
CA ALA A 324 18.65 5.84 -18.55
C ALA A 324 19.32 6.99 -17.75
N ALA A 325 18.52 7.95 -17.29
CA ALA A 325 18.99 9.02 -16.42
C ALA A 325 19.40 8.56 -15.00
N LEU A 326 19.17 7.29 -14.65
CA LEU A 326 19.57 6.64 -13.39
C LEU A 326 20.87 5.84 -13.55
N SER A 327 21.75 6.23 -14.46
CA SER A 327 22.97 5.50 -14.84
C SER A 327 23.96 5.27 -13.71
N ASP A 328 23.96 6.12 -12.69
CA ASP A 328 24.86 6.02 -11.54
C ASP A 328 24.39 5.01 -10.47
N LEU A 329 23.19 4.43 -10.67
CA LEU A 329 22.68 3.43 -9.76
C LEU A 329 23.33 2.07 -10.01
N PRO A 330 23.68 1.38 -8.93
CA PRO A 330 24.19 0.03 -9.02
C PRO A 330 23.09 -0.98 -9.41
N PRO A 331 23.49 -2.09 -10.03
CA PRO A 331 22.62 -3.24 -10.22
C PRO A 331 22.06 -3.76 -8.89
N VAL A 332 20.78 -4.11 -8.88
CA VAL A 332 20.08 -4.61 -7.69
C VAL A 332 19.91 -6.13 -7.79
N GLU A 333 20.32 -6.86 -6.75
CA GLU A 333 20.18 -8.30 -6.73
C GLU A 333 18.72 -8.74 -6.75
N VAL A 334 18.43 -9.78 -7.56
CA VAL A 334 17.09 -10.36 -7.74
C VAL A 334 17.13 -11.89 -7.58
N PRO A 335 16.00 -12.53 -7.17
CA PRO A 335 15.94 -13.97 -6.95
C PRO A 335 16.20 -14.79 -8.21
N THR A 336 15.87 -14.24 -9.37
CA THR A 336 16.05 -14.86 -10.68
C THR A 336 16.15 -13.80 -11.77
N GLY A 337 16.75 -14.13 -12.93
CA GLY A 337 16.57 -13.37 -14.15
C GLY A 337 15.21 -13.65 -14.78
N VAL A 338 14.85 -12.88 -15.81
CA VAL A 338 13.63 -13.06 -16.60
C VAL A 338 13.99 -13.19 -18.08
N GLY A 339 13.63 -14.30 -18.70
CA GLY A 339 14.16 -14.75 -19.98
C GLY A 339 13.75 -13.94 -21.22
N PHE A 340 12.80 -12.98 -21.10
CA PHE A 340 12.37 -12.18 -22.25
C PHE A 340 13.48 -11.26 -22.82
N CYS A 341 14.36 -10.78 -21.93
CA CYS A 341 15.55 -9.97 -22.23
C CYS A 341 16.56 -10.16 -21.09
N MET A 342 17.54 -11.03 -21.28
CA MET A 342 18.44 -11.48 -20.22
C MET A 342 19.86 -11.64 -20.73
N ALA A 343 20.83 -10.93 -20.13
CA ALA A 343 22.23 -11.19 -20.40
C ALA A 343 22.75 -12.30 -19.48
N LEU A 344 23.58 -13.15 -20.03
CA LEU A 344 24.22 -14.28 -19.37
C LEU A 344 25.73 -14.12 -19.38
N ASN A 345 26.35 -14.26 -18.22
CA ASN A 345 27.79 -14.24 -18.06
C ASN A 345 28.44 -15.48 -18.69
N ARG A 346 29.38 -15.28 -19.60
CA ARG A 346 30.07 -16.36 -20.24
C ARG A 346 30.81 -17.27 -19.27
N ARG A 347 31.42 -16.70 -18.23
CA ARG A 347 32.06 -17.48 -17.16
C ARG A 347 31.05 -18.37 -16.43
N ALA A 348 29.91 -17.79 -16.05
CA ALA A 348 28.84 -18.52 -15.40
C ALA A 348 28.31 -19.68 -16.31
N LEU A 349 28.09 -19.39 -17.60
CA LEU A 349 27.69 -20.44 -18.56
C LEU A 349 28.71 -21.61 -18.63
N ARG A 350 30.01 -21.31 -18.55
CA ARG A 350 31.05 -22.37 -18.55
C ARG A 350 31.07 -23.18 -17.26
N GLU A 351 30.85 -22.53 -16.12
CA GLU A 351 30.92 -23.17 -14.80
C GLU A 351 29.62 -23.94 -14.44
N ILE A 352 28.47 -23.48 -14.92
CA ILE A 352 27.15 -23.99 -14.57
C ILE A 352 26.58 -24.91 -15.67
N GLY A 353 26.97 -24.68 -16.93
CA GLY A 353 26.38 -25.30 -18.11
C GLY A 353 25.18 -24.53 -18.63
N PHE A 354 24.49 -25.09 -19.61
CA PHE A 354 23.30 -24.54 -20.24
C PHE A 354 22.05 -24.86 -19.42
N PHE A 355 20.89 -24.51 -19.95
CA PHE A 355 19.59 -24.83 -19.37
C PHE A 355 19.30 -26.33 -19.38
N ASP A 356 18.53 -26.81 -18.42
CA ASP A 356 18.18 -28.24 -18.27
C ASP A 356 16.99 -28.58 -19.17
N LEU A 357 17.30 -29.04 -20.39
CA LEU A 357 16.32 -29.44 -21.39
C LEU A 357 15.49 -30.66 -20.97
N ASP A 358 16.13 -31.61 -20.27
CA ASP A 358 15.46 -32.85 -19.88
C ASP A 358 14.38 -32.60 -18.83
N ALA A 359 14.61 -31.62 -17.96
CA ALA A 359 13.65 -31.26 -16.93
C ALA A 359 12.52 -30.31 -17.43
N PHE A 360 12.84 -29.30 -18.25
CA PHE A 360 11.93 -28.25 -18.62
C PHE A 360 11.34 -28.33 -20.03
N GLY A 361 11.80 -29.27 -20.85
CA GLY A 361 11.20 -29.63 -22.14
C GLY A 361 11.00 -28.44 -23.10
N ARG A 362 9.77 -27.88 -23.16
CA ARG A 362 9.44 -26.78 -24.07
C ARG A 362 9.65 -25.38 -23.47
N GLY A 363 10.02 -25.26 -22.20
CA GLY A 363 10.32 -24.02 -21.51
C GLY A 363 9.45 -23.77 -20.28
N TYR A 364 9.57 -22.58 -19.70
CA TYR A 364 9.09 -22.09 -18.39
C TYR A 364 9.82 -22.73 -17.19
N GLY A 365 10.52 -21.89 -16.44
CA GLY A 365 11.27 -22.29 -15.24
C GLY A 365 12.74 -22.67 -15.48
N GLU A 366 13.19 -22.85 -16.72
CA GLU A 366 14.58 -23.09 -17.06
C GLU A 366 15.52 -21.97 -16.64
N GLU A 367 15.10 -20.72 -16.81
CA GLU A 367 15.85 -19.54 -16.35
C GLU A 367 15.92 -19.49 -14.82
N VAL A 368 14.83 -19.84 -14.13
CA VAL A 368 14.82 -19.95 -12.67
C VAL A 368 15.81 -21.00 -12.20
N ASP A 369 15.76 -22.22 -12.77
CA ASP A 369 16.70 -23.31 -12.45
C ASP A 369 18.14 -22.88 -12.68
N TRP A 370 18.43 -22.26 -13.81
CA TRP A 370 19.79 -21.82 -14.15
C TRP A 370 20.27 -20.74 -13.15
N CYS A 371 19.45 -19.76 -12.85
CA CYS A 371 19.75 -18.73 -11.87
C CYS A 371 19.98 -19.32 -10.47
N ARG A 372 19.18 -20.33 -10.07
CA ARG A 372 19.37 -21.03 -8.79
C ARG A 372 20.67 -21.81 -8.75
N ARG A 373 21.05 -22.49 -9.87
CA ARG A 373 22.36 -23.15 -9.99
C ARG A 373 23.51 -22.16 -9.92
N ALA A 374 23.33 -20.95 -10.52
CA ALA A 374 24.30 -19.88 -10.46
C ALA A 374 24.53 -19.40 -9.01
N LEU A 375 23.43 -19.16 -8.28
CA LEU A 375 23.48 -18.76 -6.86
C LEU A 375 24.22 -19.80 -6.00
N ARG A 376 23.99 -21.09 -6.23
CA ARG A 376 24.70 -22.18 -5.52
C ARG A 376 26.21 -22.22 -5.81
N ARG A 377 26.66 -21.60 -6.91
CA ARG A 377 28.07 -21.44 -7.28
C ARG A 377 28.67 -20.11 -6.86
N GLY A 378 27.92 -19.28 -6.09
CA GLY A 378 28.38 -17.99 -5.57
C GLY A 378 28.24 -16.82 -6.55
N PHE A 379 27.57 -17.00 -7.68
CA PHE A 379 27.15 -15.92 -8.55
C PHE A 379 25.89 -15.24 -8.01
N VAL A 380 25.55 -14.08 -8.57
CA VAL A 380 24.32 -13.31 -8.28
C VAL A 380 23.59 -12.98 -9.58
N ASN A 381 22.25 -12.85 -9.50
CA ASN A 381 21.44 -12.34 -10.59
C ASN A 381 20.99 -10.92 -10.23
N VAL A 382 20.97 -10.00 -11.19
CA VAL A 382 20.68 -8.60 -10.89
C VAL A 382 19.68 -7.97 -11.87
N ALA A 383 18.90 -7.03 -11.40
CA ALA A 383 18.15 -6.09 -12.21
C ALA A 383 19.03 -4.86 -12.54
N VAL A 384 18.92 -4.39 -13.77
CA VAL A 384 19.66 -3.21 -14.25
C VAL A 384 18.79 -1.98 -14.03
N PRO A 385 19.18 -1.02 -13.15
CA PRO A 385 18.33 0.07 -12.74
C PRO A 385 18.13 1.16 -13.80
N ASN A 386 18.96 1.19 -14.81
CA ASN A 386 19.00 2.23 -15.85
C ASN A 386 18.52 1.76 -17.22
N LEU A 387 17.72 0.68 -17.26
CA LEU A 387 17.19 0.14 -18.53
C LEU A 387 15.74 -0.32 -18.39
N TYR A 388 14.90 0.14 -19.31
CA TYR A 388 13.53 -0.33 -19.49
C TYR A 388 13.35 -0.93 -20.87
N VAL A 389 12.83 -2.16 -20.94
CA VAL A 389 12.52 -2.88 -22.20
C VAL A 389 11.04 -3.25 -22.17
N HIS A 390 10.28 -2.79 -23.16
CA HIS A 390 8.85 -3.09 -23.22
C HIS A 390 8.60 -4.48 -23.79
N HIS A 391 7.75 -5.27 -23.10
CA HIS A 391 7.39 -6.62 -23.50
C HIS A 391 5.93 -6.66 -23.98
N ARG A 392 5.73 -6.81 -25.29
CA ARG A 392 4.41 -6.87 -25.91
C ARG A 392 3.84 -8.28 -25.81
N HIS A 393 3.04 -8.53 -24.76
CA HIS A 393 2.45 -9.87 -24.55
C HIS A 393 1.52 -10.33 -25.68
N GLY A 394 1.49 -11.67 -25.94
CA GLY A 394 0.47 -12.29 -26.79
C GLY A 394 0.98 -13.18 -27.92
N GLY A 395 2.16 -13.78 -27.82
CA GLY A 395 2.84 -14.36 -28.96
C GLY A 395 2.54 -15.81 -29.34
N SER A 396 2.59 -16.85 -28.51
CA SER A 396 2.90 -18.16 -29.16
C SER A 396 2.18 -19.41 -28.68
N PHE A 397 1.29 -19.36 -27.67
CA PHE A 397 0.63 -20.58 -27.17
C PHE A 397 -0.84 -20.40 -26.83
N SER A 398 -1.64 -21.49 -26.96
CA SER A 398 -3.00 -21.52 -26.41
C SER A 398 -2.96 -21.32 -24.88
N SER A 399 -3.95 -20.66 -24.32
CA SER A 399 -3.99 -20.33 -22.89
C SER A 399 -3.93 -21.55 -21.97
N ASP A 400 -4.43 -22.70 -22.40
CA ASP A 400 -4.54 -23.91 -21.58
C ASP A 400 -3.25 -24.74 -21.62
N GLU A 401 -2.62 -24.89 -22.78
CA GLU A 401 -1.31 -25.53 -22.90
C GLU A 401 -0.22 -24.78 -22.13
N LYS A 402 -0.26 -23.43 -22.21
CA LYS A 402 0.64 -22.56 -21.45
C LYS A 402 0.48 -22.75 -19.94
N LYS A 403 -0.77 -22.79 -19.45
CA LYS A 403 -1.06 -23.00 -18.02
C LYS A 403 -0.55 -24.35 -17.52
N ALA A 404 -0.79 -25.42 -18.31
CA ALA A 404 -0.32 -26.76 -17.97
C ALA A 404 1.21 -26.85 -17.90
N GLN A 405 1.92 -26.22 -18.86
CA GLN A 405 3.38 -26.19 -18.89
C GLN A 405 3.94 -25.38 -17.70
N ILE A 406 3.38 -24.20 -17.40
CA ILE A 406 3.77 -23.37 -16.24
C ILE A 406 3.58 -24.16 -14.95
N GLN A 407 2.46 -24.88 -14.81
CA GLN A 407 2.20 -25.69 -13.62
C GLN A 407 3.21 -26.82 -13.46
N ALA A 408 3.46 -27.58 -14.51
CA ALA A 408 4.43 -28.70 -14.50
C ALA A 408 5.84 -28.20 -14.16
N SER A 409 6.30 -27.12 -14.79
CA SER A 409 7.60 -26.50 -14.52
C SER A 409 7.68 -25.94 -13.10
N GLY A 410 6.60 -25.32 -12.61
CA GLY A 410 6.49 -24.83 -11.23
C GLY A 410 6.62 -25.96 -10.20
N ASP A 411 6.09 -27.16 -10.48
CA ASP A 411 6.24 -28.32 -9.61
C ASP A 411 7.71 -28.79 -9.55
N ILE A 412 8.42 -28.80 -10.67
CA ILE A 412 9.85 -29.11 -10.73
C ILE A 412 10.66 -28.09 -9.92
N ILE A 413 10.36 -26.80 -10.08
CA ILE A 413 11.06 -25.74 -9.34
C ILE A 413 10.81 -25.90 -7.83
N ARG A 414 9.57 -26.13 -7.39
CA ARG A 414 9.25 -26.35 -5.97
C ARG A 414 9.94 -27.57 -5.39
N GLN A 415 10.07 -28.63 -6.19
CA GLN A 415 10.79 -29.83 -5.76
C GLN A 415 12.30 -29.58 -5.62
N ARG A 416 12.93 -28.86 -6.56
CA ARG A 416 14.38 -28.59 -6.57
C ARG A 416 14.78 -27.47 -5.58
N TYR A 417 13.89 -26.50 -5.41
CA TYR A 417 14.11 -25.25 -4.67
C TYR A 417 12.89 -24.89 -3.84
N PRO A 418 12.57 -25.65 -2.78
CA PRO A 418 11.35 -25.47 -1.98
C PRO A 418 11.26 -24.08 -1.34
N GLU A 419 12.39 -23.41 -1.22
CA GLU A 419 12.49 -22.05 -0.68
C GLU A 419 12.15 -20.95 -1.68
N PHE A 420 12.11 -21.22 -3.00
CA PHE A 420 12.08 -20.20 -4.04
C PHE A 420 10.82 -19.34 -4.02
N ASP A 421 9.64 -19.95 -3.87
CA ASP A 421 8.38 -19.18 -3.84
C ASP A 421 8.36 -18.21 -2.66
N ALA A 422 8.84 -18.64 -1.49
CA ALA A 422 8.95 -17.78 -0.32
C ALA A 422 9.94 -16.63 -0.55
N GLU A 423 11.08 -16.89 -1.20
CA GLU A 423 12.05 -15.84 -1.56
C GLU A 423 11.46 -14.78 -2.49
N VAL A 424 10.73 -15.21 -3.51
CA VAL A 424 10.07 -14.27 -4.44
C VAL A 424 9.03 -13.42 -3.71
N GLN A 425 8.23 -14.01 -2.82
CA GLN A 425 7.26 -13.26 -2.01
C GLN A 425 7.95 -12.28 -1.06
N ASP A 426 9.07 -12.68 -0.46
CA ASP A 426 9.86 -11.80 0.41
C ASP A 426 10.49 -10.65 -0.38
N PHE A 427 11.00 -10.94 -1.59
CA PHE A 427 11.51 -9.91 -2.50
C PHE A 427 10.42 -8.90 -2.89
N ILE A 428 9.22 -9.38 -3.25
CA ILE A 428 8.08 -8.51 -3.61
C ILE A 428 7.67 -7.64 -2.41
N ARG A 429 7.61 -8.21 -1.21
CA ARG A 429 7.29 -7.44 0.02
C ARG A 429 8.35 -6.42 0.36
N ALA A 430 9.62 -6.82 0.33
CA ALA A 430 10.75 -5.95 0.60
C ALA A 430 10.92 -4.85 -0.46
N ASP A 431 10.62 -5.19 -1.70
CA ASP A 431 10.64 -4.32 -2.86
C ASP A 431 11.90 -3.44 -2.99
N PRO A 432 13.10 -4.04 -3.13
CA PRO A 432 14.34 -3.30 -3.20
C PRO A 432 14.48 -2.45 -4.48
N LEU A 433 13.63 -2.69 -5.47
CA LEU A 433 13.56 -1.93 -6.72
C LEU A 433 12.63 -0.70 -6.64
N ARG A 434 11.87 -0.53 -5.55
CA ARG A 434 10.95 0.59 -5.36
C ARG A 434 11.61 1.97 -5.52
N PRO A 435 12.81 2.25 -4.96
CA PRO A 435 13.45 3.55 -5.14
C PRO A 435 13.73 3.88 -6.62
N VAL A 436 14.14 2.88 -7.40
CA VAL A 436 14.40 3.03 -8.85
C VAL A 436 13.10 3.36 -9.58
N ARG A 437 12.03 2.59 -9.33
CA ARG A 437 10.72 2.83 -9.95
C ARG A 437 10.16 4.21 -9.57
N ALA A 438 10.29 4.58 -8.30
CA ALA A 438 9.83 5.89 -7.82
C ALA A 438 10.60 7.03 -8.49
N ALA A 439 11.92 6.93 -8.61
CA ALA A 439 12.74 7.92 -9.29
C ALA A 439 12.38 8.05 -10.77
N ALA A 440 12.20 6.93 -11.47
CA ALA A 440 11.75 6.93 -12.87
C ALA A 440 10.37 7.57 -13.02
N ALA A 441 9.40 7.22 -12.16
CA ALA A 441 8.07 7.81 -12.17
C ALA A 441 8.08 9.33 -11.96
N VAL A 442 8.88 9.82 -11.01
CA VAL A 442 9.04 11.26 -10.76
C VAL A 442 9.66 11.95 -11.96
N ARG A 443 10.69 11.37 -12.61
CA ARG A 443 11.31 11.95 -13.82
C ARG A 443 10.30 12.05 -14.98
N ILE A 444 9.49 11.01 -15.20
CA ILE A 444 8.43 11.06 -16.21
C ILE A 444 7.44 12.20 -15.92
N LEU A 445 7.10 12.41 -14.65
CA LEU A 445 6.24 13.52 -14.23
C LEU A 445 6.91 14.88 -14.43
N GLN A 446 8.21 15.01 -14.14
CA GLN A 446 8.98 16.26 -14.33
C GLN A 446 9.03 16.71 -15.81
N GLU A 447 9.15 15.76 -16.71
CA GLU A 447 9.24 16.01 -18.15
C GLU A 447 7.87 16.25 -18.80
N ASP A 448 6.76 16.08 -18.06
CA ASP A 448 5.43 16.37 -18.62
C ASP A 448 5.21 17.88 -18.71
N ALA A 449 4.94 18.36 -19.90
CA ALA A 449 4.65 19.79 -20.16
C ALA A 449 3.35 20.27 -19.46
N ARG A 450 2.52 19.35 -18.95
CA ARG A 450 1.26 19.66 -18.24
C ARG A 450 1.39 19.26 -16.78
N PRO A 451 1.09 20.17 -15.81
CA PRO A 451 1.00 19.80 -14.41
C PRO A 451 -0.04 18.66 -14.22
N ARG A 452 0.42 17.52 -13.72
CA ARG A 452 -0.44 16.33 -13.53
C ARG A 452 -0.40 15.77 -12.11
N THR A 453 0.22 16.48 -11.18
CA THR A 453 0.34 16.01 -9.80
C THR A 453 -0.51 16.87 -8.88
N VAL A 454 -1.42 16.25 -8.14
CA VAL A 454 -2.18 16.87 -7.06
C VAL A 454 -1.47 16.57 -5.74
N LEU A 455 -1.14 17.61 -4.98
CA LEU A 455 -0.61 17.49 -3.62
C LEU A 455 -1.79 17.46 -2.64
N LEU A 456 -2.03 16.31 -2.02
CA LEU A 456 -3.18 16.07 -1.12
C LEU A 456 -2.70 15.85 0.32
N PHE A 457 -3.11 16.72 1.24
CA PHE A 457 -2.93 16.54 2.69
C PHE A 457 -4.18 15.93 3.31
N ASP A 458 -4.00 14.84 4.06
CA ASP A 458 -5.11 14.20 4.76
C ASP A 458 -4.64 13.55 6.08
N HIS A 459 -5.58 13.16 6.93
CA HIS A 459 -5.32 12.43 8.17
C HIS A 459 -5.00 10.94 7.90
N ALA A 460 -4.38 10.27 8.89
CA ALA A 460 -4.09 8.84 8.81
C ALA A 460 -5.27 7.93 9.21
N GLY A 461 -6.38 8.50 9.71
CA GLY A 461 -7.53 7.75 10.23
C GLY A 461 -8.38 7.06 9.17
N HIS A 462 -9.28 6.20 9.65
CA HIS A 462 -10.34 5.53 8.88
C HIS A 462 -11.66 6.35 8.94
N GLY A 463 -12.73 5.82 8.32
CA GLY A 463 -14.07 6.39 8.36
C GLY A 463 -14.42 7.21 7.12
N GLY A 464 -15.47 8.03 7.21
CA GLY A 464 -16.06 8.71 6.06
C GLY A 464 -15.09 9.60 5.25
N ALA A 465 -14.15 10.28 5.89
CA ALA A 465 -13.14 11.07 5.20
C ALA A 465 -12.17 10.18 4.40
N ALA A 466 -11.79 9.01 4.93
CA ALA A 466 -10.95 8.05 4.20
C ALA A 466 -11.69 7.46 2.98
N THR A 467 -12.98 7.17 3.11
CA THR A 467 -13.83 6.76 1.99
C THR A 467 -13.89 7.84 0.91
N PHE A 468 -14.08 9.09 1.30
CA PHE A 468 -14.05 10.22 0.37
C PHE A 468 -12.69 10.34 -0.32
N ARG A 469 -11.59 10.24 0.44
CA ARG A 469 -10.22 10.29 -0.11
C ARG A 469 -10.01 9.24 -1.20
N ALA A 470 -10.41 7.99 -0.95
CA ALA A 470 -10.28 6.92 -1.94
C ALA A 470 -11.02 7.25 -3.25
N LYS A 471 -12.25 7.76 -3.15
CA LYS A 471 -13.06 8.19 -4.31
C LYS A 471 -12.45 9.38 -5.05
N GLU A 472 -11.94 10.36 -4.31
CA GLU A 472 -11.29 11.55 -4.91
C GLU A 472 -10.00 11.15 -5.63
N ILE A 473 -9.20 10.25 -5.07
CA ILE A 473 -8.01 9.70 -5.72
C ILE A 473 -8.41 8.95 -7.01
N ALA A 474 -9.41 8.07 -6.96
CA ALA A 474 -9.90 7.36 -8.14
C ALA A 474 -10.39 8.33 -9.24
N ARG A 475 -11.12 9.39 -8.85
CA ARG A 475 -11.57 10.45 -9.77
C ARG A 475 -10.38 11.19 -10.42
N LEU A 476 -9.35 11.52 -9.64
CA LEU A 476 -8.15 12.18 -10.13
C LEU A 476 -7.38 11.27 -11.09
N HIS A 477 -7.24 9.98 -10.76
CA HIS A 477 -6.62 8.99 -11.64
C HIS A 477 -7.37 8.84 -12.98
N ALA A 478 -8.71 8.84 -12.94
CA ALA A 478 -9.52 8.82 -14.17
C ALA A 478 -9.31 10.07 -15.06
N GLN A 479 -8.84 11.17 -14.46
CA GLN A 479 -8.46 12.40 -15.18
C GLN A 479 -6.97 12.41 -15.61
N GLY A 480 -6.24 11.32 -15.43
CA GLY A 480 -4.83 11.23 -15.76
C GLY A 480 -3.93 12.02 -14.79
N GLN A 481 -4.42 12.30 -13.56
CA GLN A 481 -3.64 12.96 -12.51
C GLN A 481 -2.93 11.91 -11.65
N ALA A 482 -1.70 12.19 -11.25
CA ALA A 482 -1.05 11.52 -10.13
C ALA A 482 -1.38 12.26 -8.83
N VAL A 483 -1.37 11.55 -7.70
CA VAL A 483 -1.64 12.15 -6.39
C VAL A 483 -0.42 11.94 -5.48
N LEU A 484 0.12 13.04 -4.97
CA LEU A 484 1.10 13.02 -3.88
C LEU A 484 0.34 13.19 -2.57
N LEU A 485 0.05 12.06 -1.91
CA LEU A 485 -0.67 12.02 -0.64
C LEU A 485 0.28 12.18 0.53
N VAL A 486 0.03 13.15 1.40
CA VAL A 486 0.80 13.44 2.62
C VAL A 486 -0.08 13.18 3.82
N ARG A 487 0.35 12.24 4.69
CA ARG A 487 -0.35 11.88 5.92
C ARG A 487 0.58 11.91 7.12
N PRO A 488 0.08 12.13 8.33
CA PRO A 488 0.87 11.93 9.55
C PRO A 488 1.24 10.44 9.67
N THR A 489 2.47 10.17 10.08
CA THR A 489 2.94 8.80 10.33
C THR A 489 2.13 8.18 11.47
N ARG A 490 1.53 7.02 11.23
CA ARG A 490 0.68 6.33 12.23
C ARG A 490 1.47 5.78 13.42
N GLN A 491 2.71 5.43 13.18
CA GLN A 491 3.60 4.91 14.22
C GLN A 491 4.88 5.73 14.18
N PRO A 492 5.19 6.49 15.23
CA PRO A 492 6.51 7.08 15.35
C PRO A 492 7.53 5.94 15.41
N VAL A 493 8.29 5.80 14.35
CA VAL A 493 9.43 4.87 14.32
C VAL A 493 10.46 5.41 15.28
N LEU A 494 10.96 4.57 16.20
CA LEU A 494 11.98 4.96 17.19
C LEU A 494 13.17 5.62 16.44
N GLY A 495 13.49 6.88 16.80
CA GLY A 495 14.52 7.67 16.11
C GLY A 495 14.04 8.53 14.93
N MET A 496 12.75 8.50 14.57
CA MET A 496 12.19 9.52 13.67
C MET A 496 11.84 10.80 14.45
N PRO A 497 12.05 11.99 13.83
CA PRO A 497 11.58 13.23 14.41
C PRO A 497 10.06 13.23 14.59
N ASP A 498 9.57 13.94 15.61
CA ASP A 498 8.12 14.14 15.86
C ASP A 498 7.37 14.79 14.67
N GLU A 499 8.08 15.26 13.65
CA GLU A 499 7.54 15.90 12.44
C GLU A 499 7.49 14.98 11.23
N ALA A 500 7.74 13.67 11.37
CA ALA A 500 7.72 12.72 10.27
C ALA A 500 6.32 12.60 9.64
N VAL A 501 6.30 12.52 8.33
CA VAL A 501 5.08 12.31 7.53
C VAL A 501 5.27 11.18 6.54
N ASP A 502 4.21 10.45 6.27
CA ASP A 502 4.15 9.47 5.21
C ASP A 502 3.74 10.16 3.91
N ILE A 503 4.58 10.03 2.89
CA ILE A 503 4.31 10.56 1.55
C ILE A 503 4.12 9.38 0.61
N GLU A 504 3.02 9.37 -0.13
CA GLU A 504 2.71 8.35 -1.11
C GLU A 504 2.42 9.02 -2.47
N LEU A 505 3.22 8.70 -3.48
CA LEU A 505 2.90 9.03 -4.87
C LEU A 505 2.01 7.93 -5.43
N LEU A 506 0.79 8.28 -5.78
CA LEU A 506 -0.25 7.37 -6.24
C LEU A 506 -0.58 7.66 -7.71
N HIS A 507 -0.61 6.63 -8.53
CA HIS A 507 -1.14 6.69 -9.88
C HIS A 507 -1.76 5.35 -10.24
N LYS A 508 -3.09 5.32 -10.51
CA LYS A 508 -3.84 4.08 -10.69
C LYS A 508 -3.57 3.11 -9.53
N GLU A 509 -3.03 1.93 -9.80
CA GLU A 509 -2.71 0.91 -8.80
C GLU A 509 -1.27 1.03 -8.25
N ALA A 510 -0.43 1.85 -8.87
CA ALA A 510 0.95 2.03 -8.42
C ALA A 510 1.04 3.00 -7.23
N THR A 511 1.68 2.56 -6.17
CA THR A 511 1.95 3.37 -4.98
C THR A 511 3.44 3.38 -4.68
N PHE A 512 4.04 4.58 -4.68
CA PHE A 512 5.43 4.79 -4.28
C PHE A 512 5.46 5.52 -2.94
N ARG A 513 6.07 4.90 -1.91
CA ARG A 513 6.15 5.47 -0.56
C ARG A 513 7.47 6.15 -0.34
N PHE A 514 7.41 7.36 0.19
CA PHE A 514 8.56 8.18 0.57
C PHE A 514 8.42 8.54 2.05
N PRO A 515 9.10 7.84 2.98
CA PRO A 515 9.15 8.31 4.36
C PRO A 515 9.93 9.63 4.38
N ALA A 516 9.35 10.64 4.98
CA ALA A 516 9.95 11.98 5.09
C ALA A 516 10.07 12.39 6.56
N ASN A 517 11.21 12.95 6.92
CA ASN A 517 11.49 13.38 8.30
C ASN A 517 11.01 14.81 8.58
N GLY A 518 10.15 15.31 7.74
CA GLY A 518 9.59 16.64 7.92
C GLY A 518 9.44 17.41 6.61
N LEU A 519 9.16 18.70 6.75
CA LEU A 519 8.81 19.59 5.63
C LEU A 519 9.96 19.82 4.64
N ALA A 520 11.22 19.67 5.04
CA ALA A 520 12.36 19.84 4.15
C ALA A 520 12.41 18.74 3.07
N ASP A 521 12.20 17.48 3.47
CA ASP A 521 12.16 16.35 2.54
C ASP A 521 10.92 16.43 1.63
N LEU A 522 9.75 16.80 2.21
CA LEU A 522 8.54 17.07 1.43
C LEU A 522 8.81 18.20 0.40
N GLY A 523 9.46 19.27 0.81
CA GLY A 523 9.83 20.41 -0.05
C GLY A 523 10.70 19.99 -1.22
N THR A 524 11.67 19.13 -0.99
CA THR A 524 12.54 18.59 -2.05
C THR A 524 11.74 17.80 -3.09
N LEU A 525 10.87 16.88 -2.66
CA LEU A 525 10.03 16.11 -3.56
C LEU A 525 9.03 16.99 -4.33
N VAL A 526 8.35 17.89 -3.61
CA VAL A 526 7.33 18.78 -4.22
C VAL A 526 7.94 19.76 -5.22
N SER A 527 9.15 20.28 -4.95
CA SER A 527 9.84 21.18 -5.91
C SER A 527 10.26 20.47 -7.19
N ALA A 528 10.39 19.13 -7.16
CA ALA A 528 10.70 18.33 -8.33
C ALA A 528 9.46 17.99 -9.18
N LEU A 529 8.23 18.27 -8.71
CA LEU A 529 6.99 17.86 -9.37
C LEU A 529 6.20 19.06 -9.90
N PRO A 530 5.65 18.98 -11.14
CA PRO A 530 4.75 19.99 -11.68
C PRO A 530 3.34 19.82 -11.03
N LEU A 531 3.06 20.63 -10.02
CA LEU A 531 1.79 20.57 -9.31
C LEU A 531 0.65 21.22 -10.12
N SER A 532 -0.49 20.53 -10.19
CA SER A 532 -1.74 21.04 -10.78
C SER A 532 -2.66 21.67 -9.73
N GLU A 533 -2.69 21.15 -8.51
CA GLU A 533 -3.55 21.62 -7.41
C GLU A 533 -2.94 21.19 -6.06
N ILE A 534 -3.17 22.00 -5.03
CA ILE A 534 -2.96 21.62 -3.63
C ILE A 534 -4.34 21.42 -3.00
N VAL A 535 -4.56 20.26 -2.38
CA VAL A 535 -5.80 19.92 -1.69
C VAL A 535 -5.51 19.68 -0.21
N VAL A 536 -6.16 20.40 0.67
CA VAL A 536 -6.12 20.14 2.11
C VAL A 536 -7.45 19.51 2.50
N SER A 537 -7.43 18.19 2.69
CA SER A 537 -8.60 17.41 3.11
C SER A 537 -8.77 17.46 4.63
N SER A 538 -7.68 17.21 5.37
CA SER A 538 -7.65 17.32 6.83
C SER A 538 -6.20 17.47 7.31
N LEU A 539 -5.98 18.29 8.34
CA LEU A 539 -4.70 18.38 9.04
C LEU A 539 -4.76 17.75 10.46
N VAL A 540 -5.75 16.92 10.71
CA VAL A 540 -5.89 16.17 11.96
C VAL A 540 -4.69 15.22 12.10
N ASP A 541 -4.14 15.15 13.31
CA ASP A 541 -2.98 14.35 13.71
C ASP A 541 -1.65 14.69 13.00
N HIS A 542 -1.64 15.69 12.11
CA HIS A 542 -0.37 16.18 11.57
C HIS A 542 0.46 16.83 12.70
N PRO A 543 1.74 16.49 12.77
CA PRO A 543 2.61 16.88 13.87
C PRO A 543 2.68 18.41 14.08
N ASN A 544 2.73 19.19 13.02
CA ASN A 544 2.77 20.64 13.08
C ASN A 544 1.90 21.28 11.99
N ALA A 545 0.59 21.39 12.22
CA ALA A 545 -0.34 21.96 11.26
C ALA A 545 0.01 23.42 10.88
N VAL A 546 0.56 24.20 11.81
CA VAL A 546 0.95 25.60 11.55
C VAL A 546 2.16 25.67 10.61
N ALA A 547 3.17 24.84 10.82
CA ALA A 547 4.32 24.75 9.91
C ALA A 547 3.89 24.27 8.50
N LEU A 548 2.97 23.30 8.42
CA LEU A 548 2.38 22.87 7.14
C LEU A 548 1.65 24.00 6.42
N MET A 549 0.84 24.79 7.13
CA MET A 549 0.18 25.96 6.55
C MET A 549 1.19 26.99 6.01
N GLY A 550 2.30 27.21 6.75
CA GLY A 550 3.42 28.05 6.31
C GLY A 550 4.09 27.49 5.05
N PHE A 551 4.34 26.18 5.00
CA PHE A 551 4.89 25.50 3.84
C PHE A 551 3.98 25.64 2.61
N ILE A 552 2.67 25.39 2.75
CA ILE A 552 1.68 25.52 1.68
C ILE A 552 1.63 26.96 1.16
N ARG A 553 1.70 27.94 2.06
CA ARG A 553 1.76 29.38 1.69
C ARG A 553 2.98 29.67 0.82
N THR A 554 4.17 29.23 1.23
CA THR A 554 5.41 29.42 0.49
C THR A 554 5.36 28.75 -0.88
N LEU A 555 4.92 27.49 -0.93
CA LEU A 555 4.79 26.73 -2.15
C LEU A 555 3.84 27.41 -3.16
N ARG A 556 2.67 27.85 -2.67
CA ARG A 556 1.67 28.54 -3.51
C ARG A 556 2.20 29.85 -4.07
N SER A 557 2.93 30.62 -3.25
CA SER A 557 3.51 31.92 -3.69
C SER A 557 4.57 31.70 -4.77
N GLY A 558 5.36 30.65 -4.68
CA GLY A 558 6.41 30.32 -5.64
C GLY A 558 5.88 29.74 -6.97
N GLN A 559 4.89 28.85 -6.92
CA GLN A 559 4.42 28.11 -8.11
C GLN A 559 3.02 28.54 -8.62
N ARG A 560 2.31 29.44 -7.93
CA ARG A 560 0.95 29.89 -8.25
C ARG A 560 -0.07 28.73 -8.38
N VAL A 561 0.11 27.67 -7.61
CA VAL A 561 -0.74 26.48 -7.64
C VAL A 561 -2.07 26.76 -6.92
N PRO A 562 -3.24 26.39 -7.51
CA PRO A 562 -4.54 26.50 -6.83
C PRO A 562 -4.59 25.74 -5.51
N LEU A 563 -5.27 26.31 -4.50
CA LEU A 563 -5.48 25.70 -3.20
C LEU A 563 -6.98 25.44 -2.96
N ARG A 564 -7.32 24.18 -2.71
CA ARG A 564 -8.66 23.74 -2.33
C ARG A 564 -8.66 23.18 -0.91
N VAL A 565 -9.56 23.69 -0.06
CA VAL A 565 -9.73 23.23 1.33
C VAL A 565 -11.06 22.49 1.45
N LEU A 566 -11.01 21.27 1.96
CA LEU A 566 -12.17 20.41 2.22
C LEU A 566 -12.48 20.46 3.73
N HIS A 567 -13.75 20.59 4.09
CA HIS A 567 -14.16 20.72 5.47
C HIS A 567 -14.78 19.42 5.99
N HIS A 568 -13.91 18.40 6.26
CA HIS A 568 -14.30 17.12 6.81
C HIS A 568 -14.45 17.11 8.34
N ASP A 569 -13.79 18.04 9.01
CA ASP A 569 -13.75 18.18 10.47
C ASP A 569 -13.77 19.63 10.88
N TYR A 570 -13.83 19.87 12.18
CA TYR A 570 -13.82 21.22 12.75
C TYR A 570 -12.52 21.56 13.48
N LEU A 571 -11.42 20.86 13.16
CA LEU A 571 -10.09 21.21 13.69
C LEU A 571 -9.79 22.71 13.55
N PRO A 572 -10.08 23.37 12.42
CA PRO A 572 -9.86 24.81 12.30
C PRO A 572 -10.64 25.65 13.33
N VAL A 573 -11.83 25.20 13.71
CA VAL A 573 -12.70 25.90 14.67
C VAL A 573 -12.21 25.69 16.11
N CYS A 574 -11.81 24.44 16.43
CA CYS A 574 -11.37 24.04 17.78
C CYS A 574 -10.55 22.74 17.72
N PRO A 575 -9.47 22.59 18.51
CA PRO A 575 -8.75 21.32 18.66
C PRO A 575 -9.62 20.13 19.13
N SER A 576 -10.79 20.37 19.75
CA SER A 576 -11.86 19.37 19.88
C SER A 576 -12.59 19.26 18.55
N LEU A 577 -12.00 18.49 17.64
CA LEU A 577 -12.37 18.45 16.22
C LEU A 577 -13.85 18.09 15.93
N ASN A 578 -14.57 17.55 16.90
CA ASN A 578 -16.00 17.26 16.83
C ASN A 578 -16.85 18.33 17.53
N LEU A 579 -16.23 19.40 18.06
CA LEU A 579 -16.89 20.48 18.81
C LEU A 579 -17.66 19.98 20.05
N ILE A 580 -17.16 18.94 20.68
CA ILE A 580 -17.66 18.41 21.95
C ILE A 580 -16.96 19.15 23.11
N ASP A 581 -17.73 19.69 24.02
CA ASP A 581 -17.23 20.40 25.20
C ASP A 581 -16.78 19.46 26.33
N ALA A 582 -16.37 20.05 27.45
CA ALA A 582 -15.93 19.29 28.62
C ALA A 582 -17.06 18.45 29.26
N GLU A 583 -18.29 18.77 29.00
CA GLU A 583 -19.48 18.06 29.47
C GLU A 583 -20.05 17.06 28.43
N ASP A 584 -19.25 16.74 27.39
CA ASP A 584 -19.62 15.82 26.32
C ASP A 584 -20.83 16.25 25.46
N ARG A 585 -21.03 17.54 25.29
CA ARG A 585 -22.12 18.13 24.48
C ARG A 585 -21.58 18.94 23.31
N PHE A 586 -22.37 19.07 22.26
CA PHE A 586 -22.04 20.01 21.18
C PHE A 586 -22.04 21.46 21.73
N CYS A 587 -20.86 22.09 21.65
CA CYS A 587 -20.67 23.42 22.26
C CYS A 587 -21.31 24.58 21.49
N GLY A 588 -21.73 24.37 20.23
CA GLY A 588 -22.35 25.41 19.40
C GLY A 588 -21.42 26.52 18.95
N VAL A 589 -20.10 26.38 19.10
CA VAL A 589 -19.08 27.43 18.82
C VAL A 589 -19.33 28.68 19.61
N PRO A 590 -19.19 28.66 20.95
CA PRO A 590 -19.50 29.77 21.84
C PRO A 590 -18.48 30.91 21.75
N SER A 591 -18.66 31.91 22.59
CA SER A 591 -17.71 33.02 22.70
C SER A 591 -16.30 32.55 23.09
N PRO A 592 -15.26 33.31 22.73
CA PRO A 592 -13.87 32.95 23.08
C PRO A 592 -13.63 32.82 24.60
N GLU A 593 -14.40 33.56 25.41
CA GLU A 593 -14.34 33.50 26.87
C GLU A 593 -14.75 32.11 27.37
N ARG A 594 -15.88 31.60 26.88
CA ARG A 594 -16.36 30.24 27.20
C ARG A 594 -15.39 29.15 26.69
N CYS A 595 -14.76 29.36 25.52
CA CYS A 595 -13.75 28.46 25.02
C CYS A 595 -12.52 28.40 25.95
N ARG A 596 -12.12 29.53 26.57
CA ARG A 596 -10.99 29.56 27.50
C ARG A 596 -11.29 28.78 28.79
N GLU A 597 -12.55 28.80 29.24
CA GLU A 597 -13.00 27.99 30.39
C GLU A 597 -13.06 26.48 30.05
N CYS A 598 -13.51 26.14 28.84
CA CYS A 598 -13.69 24.78 28.40
C CYS A 598 -12.33 24.06 28.15
N ALA A 599 -11.37 24.71 27.49
CA ALA A 599 -10.16 24.10 27.00
C ALA A 599 -9.32 23.35 28.05
N PRO A 600 -9.12 23.83 29.29
CA PRO A 600 -8.34 23.13 30.31
C PRO A 600 -8.94 21.79 30.76
N ALA A 601 -10.28 21.72 30.81
CA ALA A 601 -11.03 20.58 31.33
C ALA A 601 -11.52 19.64 30.21
N ASN A 602 -11.37 20.02 28.95
CA ASN A 602 -11.93 19.28 27.84
C ASN A 602 -11.01 18.12 27.43
N ARG A 603 -11.44 16.88 27.72
CA ARG A 603 -10.74 15.65 27.35
C ARG A 603 -10.75 15.35 25.86
N HIS A 604 -11.62 15.95 25.07
CA HIS A 604 -11.69 15.82 23.61
C HIS A 604 -10.73 16.78 22.91
N PHE A 605 -10.05 17.62 23.67
CA PHE A 605 -9.03 18.51 23.16
C PHE A 605 -7.79 17.70 22.79
N ARG A 606 -7.48 17.58 21.52
CA ARG A 606 -6.30 16.85 21.04
C ARG A 606 -5.04 17.57 21.48
N ARG A 607 -4.36 17.00 22.47
CA ARG A 607 -3.03 17.40 22.94
C ARG A 607 -2.04 16.36 22.45
N ARG A 608 -0.83 16.76 22.10
CA ARG A 608 0.25 15.82 21.82
C ARG A 608 0.79 15.23 23.11
N GLU A 609 1.14 13.95 23.12
CA GLU A 609 2.08 13.40 24.09
C GLU A 609 3.42 14.10 23.92
N GLY A 610 3.92 14.74 24.95
CA GLY A 610 5.15 15.55 24.93
C GLY A 610 4.97 17.05 24.73
N ASP A 611 3.79 17.53 24.39
CA ASP A 611 3.48 18.95 24.47
C ASP A 611 3.49 19.37 25.96
N ASN A 612 4.64 19.89 26.43
CA ASN A 612 4.68 20.85 27.51
C ASN A 612 4.04 22.16 27.04
N GLY A 613 2.90 22.03 26.37
CA GLY A 613 2.08 23.14 25.90
C GLY A 613 1.83 24.11 27.05
N PRO A 614 1.57 25.38 26.76
CA PRO A 614 1.41 26.39 27.80
C PRO A 614 0.49 25.85 28.88
N ALA A 615 0.93 26.01 30.14
CA ALA A 615 0.21 25.56 31.34
C ALA A 615 -1.30 25.73 31.14
N ALA A 616 -2.10 24.80 31.62
CA ALA A 616 -3.53 24.59 31.33
C ALA A 616 -4.46 25.85 31.36
N GLY A 617 -3.92 27.06 31.49
CA GLY A 617 -4.60 28.34 31.46
C GLY A 617 -4.31 29.24 30.25
N SER A 618 -3.49 28.87 29.27
CA SER A 618 -2.98 29.81 28.26
C SER A 618 -3.42 29.54 26.80
N PHE A 619 -4.34 28.61 26.51
CA PHE A 619 -4.82 28.42 25.17
C PHE A 619 -5.65 29.59 24.67
N ASP A 620 -5.12 30.34 23.68
CA ASP A 620 -5.81 31.48 23.04
C ASP A 620 -6.54 31.03 21.77
N ILE A 621 -7.83 30.76 21.89
CA ILE A 621 -8.70 30.39 20.76
C ILE A 621 -8.78 31.50 19.71
N LYS A 622 -8.59 32.79 20.07
CA LYS A 622 -8.63 33.91 19.14
C LYS A 622 -7.37 33.89 18.26
N ALA A 623 -6.21 33.68 18.86
CA ALA A 623 -4.95 33.51 18.11
C ALA A 623 -4.99 32.26 17.22
N TYR A 624 -5.47 31.13 17.74
CA TYR A 624 -5.65 29.89 17.00
C TYR A 624 -6.52 30.09 15.75
N ARG A 625 -7.72 30.69 15.91
CA ARG A 625 -8.64 30.94 14.79
C ARG A 625 -8.09 31.98 13.80
N ARG A 626 -7.29 32.95 14.23
CA ARG A 626 -6.62 33.88 13.31
C ARG A 626 -5.65 33.17 12.40
N THR A 627 -4.83 32.26 12.91
CA THR A 627 -3.91 31.46 12.09
C THR A 627 -4.65 30.69 10.99
N TRP A 628 -5.80 30.10 11.34
CA TRP A 628 -6.64 29.41 10.36
C TRP A 628 -7.35 30.38 9.40
N GLN A 629 -7.79 31.57 9.84
CA GLN A 629 -8.37 32.59 8.96
C GLN A 629 -7.34 33.03 7.90
N ASP A 630 -6.10 33.32 8.33
CA ASP A 630 -4.99 33.69 7.43
C ASP A 630 -4.70 32.59 6.41
N PHE A 631 -4.86 31.34 6.79
CA PHE A 631 -4.72 30.20 5.88
C PHE A 631 -5.91 30.08 4.92
N PHE A 632 -7.14 30.25 5.42
CA PHE A 632 -8.36 30.19 4.61
C PHE A 632 -8.42 31.31 3.56
N ASP A 633 -7.90 32.48 3.88
CA ASP A 633 -7.81 33.61 2.94
C ASP A 633 -6.93 33.30 1.72
N LEU A 634 -6.00 32.33 1.85
CA LEU A 634 -5.19 31.84 0.74
C LEU A 634 -5.97 30.89 -0.19
N ALA A 635 -7.00 30.21 0.29
CA ALA A 635 -7.70 29.19 -0.49
C ALA A 635 -8.47 29.80 -1.67
N ASP A 636 -8.36 29.19 -2.83
CA ASP A 636 -9.16 29.55 -4.00
C ASP A 636 -10.56 28.93 -3.93
N ARG A 637 -10.71 27.82 -3.19
CA ARG A 637 -11.97 27.12 -3.04
C ARG A 637 -12.09 26.44 -1.68
N HIS A 638 -13.25 26.64 -1.03
CA HIS A 638 -13.69 25.90 0.15
C HIS A 638 -14.81 24.93 -0.25
N VAL A 639 -14.68 23.67 0.08
CA VAL A 639 -15.69 22.66 -0.20
C VAL A 639 -16.28 22.16 1.11
N PHE A 640 -17.60 22.30 1.24
CA PHE A 640 -18.40 21.78 2.34
C PHE A 640 -19.29 20.65 1.82
N PHE A 641 -19.66 19.75 2.69
CA PHE A 641 -20.49 18.59 2.33
C PHE A 641 -21.94 18.75 2.75
N SER A 642 -22.24 19.81 3.53
CA SER A 642 -23.59 20.20 3.95
C SER A 642 -23.66 21.70 4.24
N ARG A 643 -24.87 22.25 4.21
CA ARG A 643 -25.14 23.65 4.61
C ARG A 643 -24.92 23.85 6.11
N SER A 644 -25.27 22.83 6.91
CA SER A 644 -25.08 22.86 8.36
C SER A 644 -23.59 22.95 8.74
N ALA A 645 -22.70 22.22 8.05
CA ALA A 645 -21.26 22.34 8.28
C ALA A 645 -20.73 23.75 7.95
N LEU A 646 -21.15 24.32 6.81
CA LEU A 646 -20.82 25.70 6.46
C LEU A 646 -21.31 26.69 7.52
N ALA A 647 -22.56 26.54 8.01
CA ALA A 647 -23.12 27.40 9.04
C ALA A 647 -22.33 27.36 10.37
N VAL A 648 -21.84 26.19 10.74
CA VAL A 648 -20.97 26.01 11.92
C VAL A 648 -19.63 26.72 11.73
N VAL A 649 -18.96 26.53 10.59
CA VAL A 649 -17.65 27.15 10.31
C VAL A 649 -17.76 28.66 10.23
N ARG A 650 -18.84 29.20 9.68
CA ARG A 650 -19.12 30.65 9.61
C ARG A 650 -19.33 31.32 10.98
N ARG A 651 -19.57 30.57 12.05
CA ARG A 651 -19.57 31.13 13.43
C ARG A 651 -18.17 31.55 13.89
N ALA A 652 -17.13 30.96 13.28
CA ALA A 652 -15.72 31.19 13.64
C ALA A 652 -14.94 31.97 12.59
N PHE A 653 -15.33 31.89 11.29
CA PHE A 653 -14.59 32.40 10.17
C PHE A 653 -15.42 33.19 9.17
N THR A 654 -14.77 34.16 8.52
CA THR A 654 -15.32 34.88 7.37
C THR A 654 -14.85 34.22 6.10
N LEU A 655 -15.78 33.66 5.32
CA LEU A 655 -15.48 33.02 4.02
C LEU A 655 -16.18 33.78 2.90
N ARG A 656 -15.46 34.06 1.81
CA ARG A 656 -16.00 34.69 0.60
C ARG A 656 -16.94 33.74 -0.13
N ASP A 657 -18.18 34.15 -0.40
CA ASP A 657 -19.22 33.31 -1.00
C ASP A 657 -18.82 32.73 -2.37
N GLU A 658 -18.12 33.50 -3.18
CA GLU A 658 -17.65 33.10 -4.50
C GLU A 658 -16.64 31.92 -4.44
N ARG A 659 -15.96 31.73 -3.32
CA ARG A 659 -15.01 30.63 -3.09
C ARG A 659 -15.64 29.42 -2.41
N VAL A 660 -16.87 29.52 -1.92
CA VAL A 660 -17.56 28.43 -1.23
C VAL A 660 -18.32 27.56 -2.21
N ARG A 661 -18.20 26.24 -2.04
CA ARG A 661 -19.01 25.22 -2.75
C ARG A 661 -19.55 24.23 -1.73
N ILE A 662 -20.80 23.83 -1.93
CA ILE A 662 -21.43 22.75 -1.16
C ILE A 662 -21.59 21.59 -2.13
N ILE A 663 -20.84 20.51 -1.89
CA ILE A 663 -20.81 19.32 -2.75
C ILE A 663 -20.96 18.11 -1.85
N PRO A 664 -22.18 17.56 -1.68
CA PRO A 664 -22.39 16.33 -0.92
C PRO A 664 -21.53 15.17 -1.44
N HIS A 665 -21.23 14.21 -0.58
CA HIS A 665 -20.52 13.01 -1.03
C HIS A 665 -21.41 12.17 -1.95
N LEU A 666 -20.80 11.48 -2.89
CA LEU A 666 -21.45 10.44 -3.67
C LEU A 666 -21.29 9.10 -2.94
N ALA A 667 -22.39 8.48 -2.56
CA ALA A 667 -22.38 7.14 -1.97
C ALA A 667 -22.46 6.07 -3.08
N ASP A 668 -21.63 5.03 -2.99
CA ASP A 668 -21.64 3.92 -3.95
C ASP A 668 -22.64 2.83 -3.50
N HIS A 669 -22.85 2.71 -2.19
CA HIS A 669 -23.72 1.70 -1.60
C HIS A 669 -25.03 2.34 -1.13
N VAL A 670 -25.96 2.53 -2.04
CA VAL A 670 -27.33 2.97 -1.72
C VAL A 670 -28.24 1.77 -1.87
N ILE A 671 -28.83 1.33 -0.74
CA ILE A 671 -29.83 0.26 -0.77
C ILE A 671 -31.12 0.86 -1.33
N VAL A 672 -31.56 0.37 -2.47
CA VAL A 672 -32.76 0.87 -3.17
C VAL A 672 -34.01 0.01 -2.97
N SER A 673 -33.90 -1.09 -2.22
CA SER A 673 -35.02 -2.02 -2.00
C SER A 673 -35.49 -1.98 -0.54
N PRO A 674 -36.76 -1.69 -0.28
CA PRO A 674 -37.32 -1.76 1.06
C PRO A 674 -37.14 -3.16 1.67
N LEU A 675 -36.82 -3.19 2.96
CA LEU A 675 -36.82 -4.45 3.71
C LEU A 675 -38.25 -4.99 3.83
N PRO A 676 -38.44 -6.33 3.95
CA PRO A 676 -39.71 -6.92 4.34
C PRO A 676 -40.21 -6.29 5.65
N THR A 677 -41.49 -5.99 5.72
CA THR A 677 -42.08 -5.46 6.96
C THR A 677 -41.80 -6.42 8.12
N PRO A 678 -41.12 -6.00 9.18
CA PRO A 678 -40.84 -6.87 10.30
C PRO A 678 -42.14 -7.34 10.99
N ALA A 679 -42.13 -8.55 11.50
CA ALA A 679 -43.29 -9.06 12.25
C ALA A 679 -43.44 -8.27 13.56
N ALA A 680 -44.68 -8.04 13.98
CA ALA A 680 -44.98 -7.43 15.28
C ALA A 680 -44.39 -8.27 16.42
N THR A 681 -43.69 -7.64 17.35
CA THR A 681 -42.98 -8.29 18.47
C THR A 681 -43.30 -7.59 19.79
N PRO A 682 -43.09 -8.25 20.96
CA PRO A 682 -43.23 -7.57 22.24
C PRO A 682 -42.26 -6.40 22.46
N LEU A 683 -41.11 -6.44 21.84
CA LEU A 683 -40.09 -5.37 21.90
C LEU A 683 -39.77 -4.91 20.49
N ALA A 684 -39.99 -3.62 20.19
CA ALA A 684 -39.53 -3.05 18.93
C ALA A 684 -37.99 -3.00 18.91
N ARG A 685 -37.40 -3.47 17.82
CA ARG A 685 -35.94 -3.51 17.65
C ARG A 685 -35.48 -2.27 16.90
N VAL A 686 -34.61 -1.50 17.54
CA VAL A 686 -34.01 -0.27 17.00
C VAL A 686 -32.57 -0.54 16.62
N ALA A 687 -32.24 -0.41 15.36
CA ALA A 687 -30.85 -0.53 14.89
C ALA A 687 -30.08 0.75 15.20
N VAL A 688 -28.88 0.59 15.76
CA VAL A 688 -27.86 1.64 15.90
C VAL A 688 -26.66 1.21 15.05
N ILE A 689 -26.19 2.10 14.14
CA ILE A 689 -25.30 1.68 13.06
C ILE A 689 -24.03 2.54 13.05
N GLY A 690 -22.84 1.89 12.96
CA GLY A 690 -21.54 2.54 12.82
C GLY A 690 -20.63 2.40 14.06
N GLY A 691 -19.50 3.11 14.05
CA GLY A 691 -18.59 3.19 15.20
C GLY A 691 -19.09 4.21 16.22
N ILE A 692 -19.65 3.74 17.31
CA ILE A 692 -20.37 4.56 18.32
C ILE A 692 -19.41 4.95 19.45
N ASN A 693 -18.83 6.14 19.33
CA ASN A 693 -18.03 6.78 20.39
C ASN A 693 -18.82 7.91 21.06
N VAL A 694 -18.19 8.66 21.98
CA VAL A 694 -18.85 9.75 22.68
C VAL A 694 -19.50 10.76 21.73
N ALA A 695 -18.81 11.19 20.67
CA ALA A 695 -19.37 12.11 19.69
C ALA A 695 -20.52 11.49 18.87
N LYS A 696 -20.45 10.20 18.60
CA LYS A 696 -21.53 9.42 17.96
C LYS A 696 -22.59 8.95 18.94
N GLY A 697 -22.57 9.42 20.20
CA GLY A 697 -23.64 9.26 21.18
C GLY A 697 -23.60 7.99 22.02
N SER A 698 -22.42 7.38 22.24
CA SER A 698 -22.30 6.18 23.08
C SER A 698 -22.86 6.33 24.49
N LYS A 699 -22.67 7.52 25.12
CA LYS A 699 -23.26 7.83 26.41
C LYS A 699 -24.78 7.96 26.38
N ILE A 700 -25.30 8.56 25.31
CA ILE A 700 -26.76 8.68 25.12
C ILE A 700 -27.37 7.28 24.94
N LEU A 701 -26.76 6.43 24.08
CA LEU A 701 -27.23 5.08 23.87
C LEU A 701 -27.22 4.24 25.16
N ASP A 702 -26.13 4.31 25.95
CA ASP A 702 -26.06 3.64 27.25
C ASP A 702 -27.19 4.11 28.19
N ALA A 703 -27.42 5.41 28.29
CA ALA A 703 -28.50 5.96 29.09
C ALA A 703 -29.90 5.59 28.57
N MET A 704 -30.11 5.55 27.24
CA MET A 704 -31.34 5.07 26.62
C MET A 704 -31.65 3.62 26.99
N VAL A 705 -30.62 2.75 26.91
CA VAL A 705 -30.75 1.32 27.26
C VAL A 705 -31.13 1.18 28.74
N ARG A 706 -30.45 1.88 29.64
CA ARG A 706 -30.72 1.84 31.09
C ARG A 706 -32.13 2.36 31.42
N LEU A 707 -32.55 3.44 30.83
CA LEU A 707 -33.91 3.98 31.02
C LEU A 707 -34.95 3.01 30.46
N ALA A 708 -34.71 2.41 29.31
CA ALA A 708 -35.60 1.41 28.74
C ALA A 708 -35.74 0.17 29.65
N ASP A 709 -34.64 -0.25 30.30
CA ASP A 709 -34.69 -1.30 31.32
C ASP A 709 -35.45 -0.89 32.57
N THR A 710 -35.12 0.25 33.15
CA THR A 710 -35.75 0.74 34.39
C THR A 710 -37.24 0.91 34.25
N HIS A 711 -37.68 1.47 33.12
CA HIS A 711 -39.09 1.75 32.87
C HIS A 711 -39.81 0.65 32.08
N GLN A 712 -39.16 -0.51 31.88
CA GLN A 712 -39.68 -1.64 31.12
C GLN A 712 -40.30 -1.27 29.76
N LEU A 713 -39.65 -0.31 29.04
CA LEU A 713 -40.15 0.18 27.77
C LEU A 713 -40.07 -0.92 26.70
N PRO A 714 -41.02 -0.97 25.76
CA PRO A 714 -41.05 -2.03 24.74
C PRO A 714 -40.03 -1.80 23.60
N LEU A 715 -38.79 -1.54 23.94
CA LEU A 715 -37.69 -1.26 23.02
C LEU A 715 -36.50 -2.18 23.30
N ARG A 716 -35.81 -2.58 22.23
CA ARG A 716 -34.52 -3.28 22.25
C ARG A 716 -33.59 -2.64 21.23
N PHE A 717 -32.33 -2.48 21.58
CA PHE A 717 -31.32 -1.86 20.72
C PHE A 717 -30.38 -2.91 20.13
N GLU A 718 -30.18 -2.85 18.82
CA GLU A 718 -29.35 -3.74 18.03
C GLU A 718 -28.20 -2.94 17.42
N LEU A 719 -26.98 -3.09 17.93
CA LEU A 719 -25.81 -2.41 17.39
C LEU A 719 -25.26 -3.17 16.17
N PHE A 720 -25.00 -2.45 15.09
CA PHE A 720 -24.25 -2.91 13.93
C PHE A 720 -23.03 -2.03 13.76
N GLY A 721 -21.85 -2.52 14.17
CA GLY A 721 -20.62 -1.76 14.25
C GLY A 721 -19.84 -2.07 15.51
N ASN A 722 -19.25 -1.02 16.12
CA ASN A 722 -18.55 -1.13 17.39
C ASN A 722 -18.93 0.04 18.32
N ILE A 723 -18.65 -0.11 19.62
CA ILE A 723 -18.91 0.93 20.62
C ILE A 723 -17.72 1.05 21.58
N ASP A 724 -17.45 2.29 22.02
CA ASP A 724 -16.31 2.63 22.90
C ASP A 724 -16.49 2.21 24.38
N ARG A 725 -17.60 1.54 24.74
CA ARG A 725 -17.90 1.07 26.09
C ARG A 725 -18.79 -0.17 26.07
N PRO A 726 -18.66 -1.07 27.06
CA PRO A 726 -19.61 -2.16 27.21
C PRO A 726 -20.96 -1.67 27.68
N ILE A 727 -22.03 -2.25 27.13
CA ILE A 727 -23.42 -2.06 27.62
C ILE A 727 -23.95 -3.45 28.01
N ASP A 728 -24.08 -3.70 29.29
CA ASP A 728 -24.62 -4.96 29.82
C ASP A 728 -26.13 -4.79 30.12
N SER A 729 -26.96 -5.29 29.23
CA SER A 729 -28.41 -5.20 29.35
C SER A 729 -29.09 -6.22 28.41
N PRO A 730 -30.18 -6.89 28.85
CA PRO A 730 -30.97 -7.76 27.96
C PRO A 730 -31.65 -7.00 26.82
N ARG A 731 -31.71 -5.67 26.91
CA ARG A 731 -32.28 -4.77 25.88
C ARG A 731 -31.25 -4.27 24.88
N PHE A 732 -30.00 -4.67 25.03
CA PHE A 732 -28.93 -4.34 24.09
C PHE A 732 -28.34 -5.61 23.50
N HIS A 733 -28.05 -5.57 22.20
CA HIS A 733 -27.36 -6.65 21.52
C HIS A 733 -26.33 -6.07 20.54
N ASP A 734 -25.11 -6.53 20.68
CA ASP A 734 -24.02 -6.21 19.76
C ASP A 734 -23.95 -7.27 18.65
N ASN A 735 -24.15 -6.82 17.42
CA ASN A 735 -24.08 -7.67 16.23
C ASN A 735 -22.69 -7.61 15.55
N GLY A 736 -21.73 -6.83 16.08
CA GLY A 736 -20.40 -6.65 15.52
C GLY A 736 -20.36 -5.80 14.25
N CYS A 737 -19.14 -5.61 13.71
CA CYS A 737 -18.91 -4.86 12.49
C CYS A 737 -19.63 -5.47 11.29
N TYR A 738 -19.89 -4.66 10.27
CA TYR A 738 -20.59 -5.07 9.05
C TYR A 738 -19.90 -4.49 7.82
N GLU A 739 -20.11 -5.14 6.68
CA GLU A 739 -19.83 -4.57 5.38
C GLU A 739 -21.09 -3.88 4.82
N PRO A 740 -20.98 -2.74 4.12
CA PRO A 740 -22.14 -2.00 3.63
C PRO A 740 -23.11 -2.85 2.79
N ASP A 741 -22.60 -3.75 1.96
CA ASP A 741 -23.42 -4.65 1.12
C ASP A 741 -24.19 -5.69 1.93
N ASP A 742 -23.76 -6.00 3.15
CA ASP A 742 -24.38 -6.98 4.03
C ASP A 742 -25.39 -6.37 5.02
N LEU A 743 -25.39 -5.07 5.20
CA LEU A 743 -26.18 -4.38 6.20
C LEU A 743 -27.67 -4.66 6.07
N ALA A 744 -28.25 -4.56 4.87
CA ALA A 744 -29.67 -4.79 4.63
C ALA A 744 -30.12 -6.19 5.05
N ARG A 745 -29.36 -7.21 4.67
CA ARG A 745 -29.61 -8.62 5.03
C ARG A 745 -29.58 -8.80 6.55
N ARG A 746 -28.58 -8.22 7.23
CA ARG A 746 -28.42 -8.34 8.69
C ARG A 746 -29.55 -7.63 9.44
N LEU A 747 -29.98 -6.44 9.01
CA LEU A 747 -31.12 -5.72 9.57
C LEU A 747 -32.43 -6.51 9.42
N ALA A 748 -32.65 -7.12 8.24
CA ALA A 748 -33.81 -7.97 7.97
C ALA A 748 -33.81 -9.24 8.85
N MET A 749 -32.67 -9.93 8.97
CA MET A 749 -32.51 -11.11 9.82
C MET A 749 -32.78 -10.81 11.28
N ARG A 750 -32.40 -9.63 11.76
CA ARG A 750 -32.68 -9.19 13.14
C ARG A 750 -34.10 -8.63 13.31
N GLY A 751 -34.84 -8.41 12.22
CA GLY A 751 -36.20 -7.86 12.25
C GLY A 751 -36.26 -6.47 12.88
N CYS A 752 -35.33 -5.58 12.43
CA CYS A 752 -35.29 -4.22 12.90
C CYS A 752 -36.49 -3.40 12.42
N HIS A 753 -37.08 -2.57 13.30
CA HIS A 753 -38.28 -1.78 13.05
C HIS A 753 -38.00 -0.30 12.82
N ALA A 754 -36.87 0.20 13.29
CA ALA A 754 -36.39 1.57 13.11
C ALA A 754 -34.86 1.61 13.14
N VAL A 755 -34.29 2.67 12.60
CA VAL A 755 -32.87 3.02 12.73
C VAL A 755 -32.80 4.30 13.56
N PHE A 756 -31.85 4.37 14.51
CA PHE A 756 -31.54 5.59 15.24
C PHE A 756 -30.04 5.86 15.29
N LEU A 757 -29.63 7.02 14.84
CA LEU A 757 -28.24 7.46 14.86
C LEU A 757 -28.09 8.53 15.96
N PRO A 758 -27.56 8.17 17.15
CA PRO A 758 -27.57 9.03 18.34
C PRO A 758 -26.46 10.08 18.36
N SER A 759 -25.92 10.48 17.20
CA SER A 759 -24.81 11.41 17.08
C SER A 759 -25.11 12.77 17.73
N VAL A 760 -24.22 13.22 18.64
CA VAL A 760 -24.36 14.47 19.41
C VAL A 760 -23.42 15.57 18.95
N TRP A 761 -22.73 15.39 17.80
CA TRP A 761 -21.89 16.41 17.17
C TRP A 761 -22.41 16.78 15.77
N PRO A 762 -22.07 17.95 15.24
CA PRO A 762 -22.56 18.38 13.93
C PRO A 762 -21.80 17.71 12.80
N GLU A 763 -22.09 16.43 12.54
CA GLU A 763 -21.45 15.71 11.43
C GLU A 763 -21.46 16.54 10.14
N THR A 764 -20.32 16.54 9.44
CA THR A 764 -20.18 17.26 8.17
C THR A 764 -20.86 16.52 7.03
N TYR A 765 -20.96 15.18 7.15
CA TYR A 765 -21.70 14.26 6.30
C TYR A 765 -22.01 12.98 7.10
N CYS A 766 -22.85 12.09 6.58
CA CYS A 766 -23.14 10.80 7.22
C CYS A 766 -23.41 9.74 6.15
N TYR A 767 -22.44 8.86 5.91
CA TYR A 767 -22.57 7.76 4.96
C TYR A 767 -23.63 6.75 5.37
N VAL A 768 -23.79 6.49 6.66
CA VAL A 768 -24.82 5.55 7.17
C VAL A 768 -26.22 5.95 6.72
N LEU A 769 -26.51 7.26 6.56
CA LEU A 769 -27.78 7.69 5.99
C LEU A 769 -27.94 7.23 4.54
N ASP A 770 -26.90 7.22 3.73
CA ASP A 770 -26.96 6.73 2.36
C ASP A 770 -27.20 5.20 2.34
N GLU A 771 -26.55 4.49 3.27
CA GLU A 771 -26.68 3.03 3.42
C GLU A 771 -28.10 2.62 3.81
N VAL A 772 -28.84 3.46 4.55
CA VAL A 772 -30.17 3.14 5.05
C VAL A 772 -31.32 3.84 4.29
N ALA A 773 -31.01 4.72 3.34
CA ALA A 773 -32.01 5.57 2.67
C ALA A 773 -33.15 4.77 2.01
N GLY A 774 -32.84 3.65 1.37
CA GLY A 774 -33.80 2.82 0.61
C GLY A 774 -34.48 1.70 1.40
N LEU A 775 -34.16 1.54 2.70
CA LEU A 775 -34.65 0.38 3.48
C LEU A 775 -36.13 0.44 3.83
N GLY A 776 -36.78 1.61 3.76
CA GLY A 776 -38.18 1.79 4.13
C GLY A 776 -38.44 1.84 5.63
N LEU A 777 -37.41 1.69 6.48
CA LEU A 777 -37.54 1.81 7.92
C LEU A 777 -37.62 3.28 8.35
N PRO A 778 -38.31 3.62 9.46
CA PRO A 778 -38.17 4.91 10.12
C PRO A 778 -36.71 5.15 10.52
N VAL A 779 -36.14 6.31 10.16
CA VAL A 779 -34.77 6.70 10.48
C VAL A 779 -34.79 7.95 11.33
N GLY A 780 -34.14 7.90 12.50
CA GLY A 780 -34.11 9.01 13.46
C GLY A 780 -32.71 9.54 13.73
N VAL A 781 -32.61 10.86 13.93
CA VAL A 781 -31.40 11.56 14.35
C VAL A 781 -31.75 12.70 15.30
N PHE A 782 -30.77 13.21 16.04
CA PHE A 782 -30.92 14.49 16.73
C PHE A 782 -30.88 15.68 15.74
N ASP A 783 -31.48 16.82 16.10
CA ASP A 783 -31.47 18.03 15.28
C ASP A 783 -30.12 18.75 15.28
N ILE A 784 -29.08 18.00 14.81
CA ILE A 784 -27.68 18.43 14.79
C ILE A 784 -27.02 18.02 13.46
N GLY A 785 -26.37 18.98 12.78
CA GLY A 785 -25.47 18.73 11.66
C GLY A 785 -26.12 18.22 10.36
N ALA A 786 -25.31 17.64 9.50
CA ALA A 786 -25.75 17.11 8.19
C ALA A 786 -26.82 16.02 8.27
N PRO A 787 -26.81 15.10 9.25
CA PRO A 787 -27.86 14.09 9.36
C PRO A 787 -29.27 14.70 9.46
N ALA A 788 -29.45 15.68 10.33
CA ALA A 788 -30.72 16.36 10.49
C ALA A 788 -31.12 17.16 9.24
N GLU A 789 -30.16 17.87 8.63
CA GLU A 789 -30.40 18.62 7.38
C GLU A 789 -30.95 17.68 6.29
N ARG A 790 -30.40 16.50 6.14
CA ARG A 790 -30.79 15.52 5.11
C ARG A 790 -32.15 14.87 5.43
N LEU A 791 -32.38 14.47 6.69
CA LEU A 791 -33.60 13.80 7.10
C LEU A 791 -34.86 14.68 6.97
N ARG A 792 -34.74 16.02 7.01
CA ARG A 792 -35.88 16.92 6.78
C ARG A 792 -36.60 16.72 5.46
N HIS A 793 -35.93 16.09 4.50
CA HIS A 793 -36.45 15.79 3.16
C HIS A 793 -36.94 14.32 3.00
N TRP A 794 -36.85 13.50 4.07
CA TRP A 794 -37.24 12.10 4.00
C TRP A 794 -38.64 11.88 4.59
N SER A 795 -39.48 11.14 3.85
CA SER A 795 -40.86 10.82 4.29
C SER A 795 -40.90 9.89 5.51
N ASN A 796 -39.88 9.05 5.69
CA ASN A 796 -39.71 8.13 6.83
C ASN A 796 -38.65 8.62 7.84
N GLY A 797 -38.18 9.87 7.71
CA GLY A 797 -37.25 10.50 8.65
C GLY A 797 -37.97 11.12 9.83
N PHE A 798 -37.40 10.98 11.05
CA PHE A 798 -37.85 11.73 12.22
C PHE A 798 -36.65 12.40 12.92
N ILE A 799 -36.89 13.62 13.41
CA ILE A 799 -35.85 14.46 14.02
C ILE A 799 -36.19 14.70 15.48
N VAL A 800 -35.26 14.37 16.37
CA VAL A 800 -35.38 14.58 17.80
C VAL A 800 -34.77 15.94 18.18
N SER A 801 -35.56 16.86 18.69
CA SER A 801 -35.16 18.25 18.91
C SER A 801 -34.12 18.45 20.02
N SER A 802 -34.09 17.56 21.01
CA SER A 802 -33.16 17.60 22.13
C SER A 802 -32.27 16.38 22.18
N PRO A 803 -30.93 16.49 22.26
CA PRO A 803 -30.03 15.35 22.33
C PRO A 803 -30.00 14.74 23.76
N THR A 804 -31.16 14.29 24.23
CA THR A 804 -31.31 13.60 25.51
C THR A 804 -31.89 12.21 25.33
N PRO A 805 -31.56 11.26 26.23
CA PRO A 805 -32.09 9.90 26.19
C PRO A 805 -33.63 9.87 26.22
N GLU A 806 -34.26 10.70 27.04
CA GLU A 806 -35.72 10.75 27.22
C GLU A 806 -36.42 11.17 25.93
N ALA A 807 -35.90 12.23 25.28
CA ALA A 807 -36.48 12.74 24.04
C ALA A 807 -36.35 11.68 22.92
N ALA A 808 -35.19 10.99 22.82
CA ALA A 808 -34.95 9.93 21.87
C ALA A 808 -35.90 8.75 22.11
N LEU A 809 -36.04 8.30 23.36
CA LEU A 809 -36.97 7.20 23.72
C LEU A 809 -38.41 7.54 23.40
N SER A 810 -38.87 8.77 23.74
CA SER A 810 -40.23 9.24 23.43
C SER A 810 -40.51 9.18 21.92
N ALA A 811 -39.57 9.67 21.10
CA ALA A 811 -39.71 9.63 19.64
C ALA A 811 -39.75 8.20 19.11
N LEU A 812 -38.86 7.33 19.61
CA LEU A 812 -38.80 5.91 19.21
C LEU A 812 -40.08 5.18 19.57
N LEU A 813 -40.64 5.38 20.77
CA LEU A 813 -41.92 4.81 21.18
C LEU A 813 -43.04 5.24 20.24
N THR A 814 -43.05 6.51 19.83
CA THR A 814 -44.06 7.04 18.90
C THR A 814 -44.00 6.36 17.54
N VAL A 815 -42.78 6.26 16.94
CA VAL A 815 -42.64 5.70 15.59
C VAL A 815 -42.77 4.20 15.55
N THR A 816 -42.57 3.50 16.67
CA THR A 816 -42.68 2.06 16.78
C THR A 816 -44.00 1.59 17.39
N ALA A 817 -44.94 2.48 17.75
CA ALA A 817 -46.22 2.12 18.41
C ALA A 817 -47.07 1.10 17.64
N GLY A 818 -47.05 1.15 16.31
CA GLY A 818 -47.81 0.25 15.45
C GLY A 818 -47.26 -1.18 15.33
N VAL A 819 -46.06 -1.46 15.82
CA VAL A 819 -45.37 -2.76 15.69
C VAL A 819 -45.25 -3.52 17.02
N VAL A 820 -45.56 -2.88 18.14
CA VAL A 820 -45.53 -3.51 19.47
C VAL A 820 -46.89 -4.17 19.74
N ARG A 821 -46.90 -5.47 19.91
CA ARG A 821 -48.09 -6.20 20.41
C ARG A 821 -48.03 -6.22 21.92
N ALA A 822 -49.15 -5.85 22.58
CA ALA A 822 -49.31 -6.12 24.00
C ALA A 822 -49.21 -7.66 24.24
N SER A 823 -48.40 -8.04 25.22
CA SER A 823 -48.42 -9.44 25.71
C SER A 823 -49.82 -9.72 26.21
N VAL A 824 -50.61 -10.51 25.44
CA VAL A 824 -51.85 -11.06 25.94
C VAL A 824 -51.42 -12.13 26.95
N ASP A 825 -51.72 -11.89 28.24
CA ASP A 825 -51.63 -12.88 29.29
C ASP A 825 -52.45 -14.13 28.83
N GLN A 826 -51.79 -15.15 28.40
CA GLN A 826 -52.43 -16.47 28.28
C GLN A 826 -52.53 -17.03 29.69
N PRO A 827 -53.75 -17.30 30.17
CA PRO A 827 -53.90 -18.09 31.39
C PRO A 827 -53.30 -19.50 31.17
N PRO A 828 -52.74 -20.12 32.20
CA PRO A 828 -52.10 -21.41 32.07
C PRO A 828 -53.05 -22.41 31.49
N SER A 829 -52.72 -22.99 30.34
CA SER A 829 -53.50 -24.08 29.71
C SER A 829 -53.52 -25.25 30.65
N SER A 830 -54.77 -25.60 31.10
CA SER A 830 -55.08 -26.83 31.82
C SER A 830 -54.50 -28.04 31.08
N SER A 831 -53.77 -28.85 31.80
CA SER A 831 -53.20 -30.12 31.35
C SER A 831 -54.21 -31.02 30.68
N PRO A 832 -53.97 -31.68 29.56
CA PRO A 832 -54.82 -32.77 29.05
C PRO A 832 -54.62 -33.99 29.89
N SER A 833 -55.76 -34.44 30.48
CA SER A 833 -55.90 -35.79 31.10
C SER A 833 -55.75 -36.86 30.01
N TYR A 834 -54.75 -37.72 30.15
CA TYR A 834 -54.65 -38.95 29.37
C TYR A 834 -55.73 -39.94 29.82
N PRO A 835 -56.54 -40.62 28.96
CA PRO A 835 -57.33 -41.80 29.29
C PRO A 835 -56.40 -43.01 29.36
N ARG A 836 -56.50 -43.71 30.44
CA ARG A 836 -55.98 -45.09 30.54
C ARG A 836 -56.85 -45.99 29.73
N GLY A 837 -56.25 -46.78 28.81
CA GLY A 837 -56.86 -47.89 28.12
C GLY A 837 -55.81 -48.53 27.23
#